data_896b15cd09e99ccca590cfd50c0a2cfc
#
_entry.id   896b15cd09e99ccca590cfd50c0a2cfc
#
_cell.length_a   1.000
_cell.length_b   1.000
_cell.length_c   1.000
_cell.angle_alpha   90.00
_cell.angle_beta   90.00
_cell.angle_gamma   90.00
#
_symmetry.space_group_name_H-M   'P 1'
#
loop_
_entity.id
_entity.type
_entity.pdbx_description
1 polymer ?
#
loop_
_entity_poly.entity_id
_entity_poly.type
_entity_poly.pdbx_seq_one_letter_code
_entity_poly.pdbx_strand_id
1 'polypeptide(L)'
;MNRILWIAAFIASALTGYAQQILQGKVVDGATGNPLPGVTIAFYGKGVTATDKDGAFAMPCEKNIKLTFTSIGYQTAQQNIKNCGEQIIIKLLPISHSLTEVEITATSAQNKSMLYQPASITKLNNTELKRSTGLFLDEAINANVPGVTMNRRSIAGGQQFNIRGYGNGVRGNNGISSNFDGQGYKVYLNGIPVTDAEGITVMDDLDFGSIGNVEVVKGPSGSLYGLAIAGVVNLKTSKPEKGKTAVGQDVLFGSYGLKRFTTHFEMGGDRSSLLVNYGYQHSDGFMVHTASKKKFINIAGDFQLNEKQVLNFYAGYSDSYDERAGELTITQYANKDYSGNPAYIQRNAHSNVVGFRLGIGHTYTFNEHISNTTTVFGTGINNNASSGGGWTDKDPINYGLRSTVDTRFSTGKNISLTGISGIEFQRQNAQVIGYNMKADPPNVYYKIDTMRSNQYYITSTKSLFTEWTLALPASLSLTAGVGLSTMSIDLSDRFVRPNFTRPQNYRMDYTGLVSPHFAVNKVFGKEVSVYAAYSQAYKAPVSSYFFVPVSPSVGFVDSTLVPEKGIQFEIGSKGNLFNDRLSYQLALFHAIFSNKMTAVAVPLNPPEVGTAYTYVANGGKHTHKGIELLLKYTAYQATNGIFRTIRPFANVTYSKFRYEDYKQEKLKSPPTADTTIDYSGNPVAGVAPWVANAGIDILAAAGIYANVVYSYKDAMPFTSDNVNTTKSYSLWNAKLGMQQSLSSHFTIDAFVGVNNIAGTQYPLMVFVNQLPDAYLPGPYKANYFGGVNVRYIF
;
A
#
# COMPACT_ATOMS: atom_id res chain seq x y z
N MET A 1 64.68 -36.72 -54.82
CA MET A 1 64.63 -35.39 -54.13
C MET A 1 63.41 -34.56 -54.45
N ASN A 2 62.73 -34.71 -55.58
CA ASN A 2 61.61 -33.85 -55.97
C ASN A 2 60.22 -34.19 -55.37
N ARG A 3 60.06 -35.30 -54.72
CA ARG A 3 58.80 -35.68 -54.06
C ARG A 3 58.64 -35.20 -52.58
N ILE A 4 59.73 -34.87 -51.91
CA ILE A 4 59.81 -34.33 -50.60
C ILE A 4 59.53 -32.82 -50.55
N LEU A 5 59.92 -32.10 -51.56
CA LEU A 5 59.67 -30.68 -51.70
C LEU A 5 58.17 -30.33 -51.92
N TRP A 6 57.39 -31.21 -52.60
CA TRP A 6 55.95 -31.00 -52.79
C TRP A 6 55.13 -31.26 -51.56
N ILE A 7 55.57 -32.18 -50.70
CA ILE A 7 54.88 -32.48 -49.39
C ILE A 7 55.20 -31.33 -48.41
N ALA A 8 56.44 -30.78 -48.41
CA ALA A 8 56.68 -29.61 -47.52
C ALA A 8 55.97 -28.34 -47.97
N ALA A 9 55.76 -28.16 -49.29
CA ALA A 9 54.97 -27.00 -49.80
C ALA A 9 53.50 -27.16 -49.55
N PHE A 10 52.92 -28.39 -49.46
CA PHE A 10 51.50 -28.64 -49.14
C PHE A 10 51.23 -28.56 -47.64
N ILE A 11 52.26 -28.83 -46.81
CA ILE A 11 52.12 -28.67 -45.33
C ILE A 11 52.28 -27.17 -44.93
N ALA A 12 53.12 -26.41 -45.67
CA ALA A 12 53.26 -24.98 -45.43
C ALA A 12 52.02 -24.12 -45.83
N SER A 13 51.22 -24.61 -46.79
CA SER A 13 50.01 -23.94 -47.22
C SER A 13 48.76 -24.25 -46.33
N ALA A 14 48.87 -25.25 -45.44
CA ALA A 14 47.80 -25.62 -44.50
C ALA A 14 47.88 -24.86 -43.17
N LEU A 15 48.79 -23.96 -42.95
CA LEU A 15 48.97 -23.20 -41.70
C LEU A 15 48.60 -21.71 -41.78
N THR A 16 47.92 -21.26 -42.83
CA THR A 16 47.21 -19.96 -42.73
C THR A 16 45.93 -20.14 -41.89
N GLY A 17 46.14 -20.37 -40.62
CA GLY A 17 45.09 -20.24 -39.64
C GLY A 17 44.66 -18.77 -39.64
N TYR A 18 43.42 -18.51 -40.08
CA TYR A 18 42.78 -17.22 -39.84
C TYR A 18 42.78 -17.00 -38.33
N ALA A 19 43.64 -16.12 -37.82
CA ALA A 19 43.60 -15.64 -36.46
C ALA A 19 42.27 -14.88 -36.30
N GLN A 20 41.29 -15.55 -35.76
CA GLN A 20 39.98 -14.96 -35.46
C GLN A 20 40.23 -13.85 -34.46
N GLN A 21 40.03 -12.60 -34.86
CA GLN A 21 40.15 -11.49 -33.92
C GLN A 21 39.12 -11.63 -32.81
N ILE A 22 39.54 -11.52 -31.56
CA ILE A 22 38.69 -11.63 -30.37
C ILE A 22 38.38 -10.20 -29.88
N LEU A 23 37.08 -9.86 -29.75
CA LEU A 23 36.62 -8.68 -29.04
C LEU A 23 36.63 -8.99 -27.56
N GLN A 24 37.28 -8.17 -26.77
CA GLN A 24 37.27 -8.22 -25.32
C GLN A 24 36.62 -6.94 -24.78
N GLY A 25 35.86 -7.10 -23.68
CA GLY A 25 35.22 -5.95 -23.03
C GLY A 25 34.79 -6.24 -21.61
N LYS A 26 34.29 -5.21 -20.96
CA LYS A 26 33.75 -5.28 -19.62
C LYS A 26 32.39 -4.59 -19.55
N VAL A 27 31.44 -5.20 -18.85
CA VAL A 27 30.14 -4.59 -18.58
C VAL A 27 30.11 -4.16 -17.13
N VAL A 28 29.69 -2.92 -16.88
CA VAL A 28 29.60 -2.34 -15.53
C VAL A 28 28.28 -1.65 -15.30
N ASP A 29 27.85 -1.57 -14.06
CA ASP A 29 26.74 -0.76 -13.62
C ASP A 29 27.01 0.71 -13.92
N GLY A 30 26.13 1.35 -14.67
CA GLY A 30 26.29 2.75 -15.11
C GLY A 30 26.14 3.78 -13.98
N ALA A 31 25.50 3.39 -12.87
CA ALA A 31 25.33 4.25 -11.68
C ALA A 31 26.52 4.13 -10.73
N THR A 32 26.92 2.91 -10.39
CA THR A 32 27.94 2.63 -9.37
C THR A 32 29.35 2.40 -9.94
N GLY A 33 29.44 2.00 -11.22
CA GLY A 33 30.69 1.59 -11.86
C GLY A 33 31.13 0.15 -11.58
N ASN A 34 30.34 -0.61 -10.84
CA ASN A 34 30.65 -1.98 -10.44
C ASN A 34 30.55 -2.96 -11.62
N PRO A 35 31.37 -4.03 -11.68
CA PRO A 35 31.24 -5.05 -12.68
C PRO A 35 29.89 -5.76 -12.62
N LEU A 36 29.32 -6.09 -13.79
CA LEU A 36 28.08 -6.80 -13.93
C LEU A 36 28.31 -8.22 -14.48
N PRO A 37 28.25 -9.26 -13.63
CA PRO A 37 28.34 -10.65 -14.07
C PRO A 37 27.03 -11.13 -14.70
N GLY A 38 27.12 -12.10 -15.60
CA GLY A 38 25.95 -12.77 -16.19
C GLY A 38 25.15 -11.90 -17.19
N VAL A 39 25.72 -10.79 -17.69
CA VAL A 39 25.08 -10.00 -18.74
C VAL A 39 25.14 -10.79 -20.05
N THR A 40 23.98 -11.06 -20.64
CA THR A 40 23.86 -11.74 -21.93
C THR A 40 24.22 -10.77 -23.04
N ILE A 41 25.13 -11.20 -23.91
CA ILE A 41 25.59 -10.46 -25.09
C ILE A 41 25.09 -11.18 -26.33
N ALA A 42 24.27 -10.50 -27.14
CA ALA A 42 23.63 -11.07 -28.31
C ALA A 42 24.00 -10.34 -29.59
N PHE A 43 24.08 -11.10 -30.67
CA PHE A 43 24.25 -10.66 -32.05
C PHE A 43 23.07 -11.19 -32.88
N TYR A 44 22.38 -10.36 -33.64
CA TYR A 44 21.15 -10.70 -34.37
C TYR A 44 20.07 -11.41 -33.51
N GLY A 45 19.97 -11.06 -32.22
CA GLY A 45 18.96 -11.62 -31.31
C GLY A 45 19.26 -13.03 -30.77
N LYS A 46 20.39 -13.63 -31.15
CA LYS A 46 20.88 -14.88 -30.58
C LYS A 46 21.93 -14.59 -29.52
N GLY A 47 21.82 -15.19 -28.32
CA GLY A 47 22.86 -15.08 -27.29
C GLY A 47 24.15 -15.74 -27.77
N VAL A 48 25.26 -15.03 -27.63
CA VAL A 48 26.58 -15.48 -28.07
C VAL A 48 27.51 -15.78 -26.91
N THR A 49 27.47 -14.95 -25.86
CA THR A 49 28.27 -15.10 -24.64
C THR A 49 27.63 -14.36 -23.47
N ALA A 50 28.19 -14.55 -22.28
CA ALA A 50 27.81 -13.80 -21.08
C ALA A 50 29.05 -13.30 -20.36
N THR A 51 28.90 -12.24 -19.56
CA THR A 51 30.00 -11.73 -18.73
C THR A 51 30.31 -12.66 -17.57
N ASP A 52 31.60 -12.79 -17.26
CA ASP A 52 32.10 -13.53 -16.09
C ASP A 52 31.86 -12.78 -14.77
N LYS A 53 32.39 -13.33 -13.65
CA LYS A 53 32.28 -12.73 -12.30
C LYS A 53 32.83 -11.31 -12.18
N ASP A 54 33.76 -10.95 -13.01
CA ASP A 54 34.41 -9.63 -13.03
C ASP A 54 33.79 -8.68 -14.08
N GLY A 55 32.64 -9.10 -14.66
CA GLY A 55 31.93 -8.38 -15.71
C GLY A 55 32.65 -8.41 -17.07
N ALA A 56 33.68 -9.22 -17.22
CA ALA A 56 34.44 -9.30 -18.46
C ALA A 56 33.80 -10.30 -19.44
N PHE A 57 34.01 -10.06 -20.74
CA PHE A 57 33.61 -10.95 -21.81
C PHE A 57 34.64 -11.01 -22.95
N ALA A 58 34.66 -12.12 -23.64
CA ALA A 58 35.44 -12.32 -24.85
C ALA A 58 34.57 -13.06 -25.87
N MET A 59 34.60 -12.62 -27.12
CA MET A 59 33.85 -13.24 -28.22
C MET A 59 34.54 -13.06 -29.56
N PRO A 60 34.28 -13.94 -30.54
CA PRO A 60 34.73 -13.70 -31.90
C PRO A 60 34.22 -12.36 -32.43
N CYS A 61 35.07 -11.60 -33.07
CA CYS A 61 34.76 -10.27 -33.57
C CYS A 61 34.61 -10.23 -35.09
N GLU A 62 33.55 -9.58 -35.54
CA GLU A 62 33.33 -9.17 -36.90
C GLU A 62 33.24 -7.64 -36.96
N LYS A 63 33.81 -7.03 -38.00
CA LYS A 63 33.75 -5.56 -38.18
C LYS A 63 32.32 -5.12 -38.46
N ASN A 64 31.93 -3.96 -37.90
CA ASN A 64 30.61 -3.35 -38.06
C ASN A 64 29.44 -4.19 -37.50
N ILE A 65 29.64 -4.96 -36.43
CA ILE A 65 28.58 -5.69 -35.76
C ILE A 65 27.88 -4.82 -34.72
N LYS A 66 26.57 -5.04 -34.58
CA LYS A 66 25.78 -4.45 -33.53
C LYS A 66 25.54 -5.50 -32.43
N LEU A 67 26.08 -5.24 -31.25
CA LEU A 67 25.90 -6.07 -30.07
C LEU A 67 24.77 -5.52 -29.19
N THR A 68 24.01 -6.40 -28.62
CA THR A 68 22.95 -6.10 -27.63
C THR A 68 23.33 -6.71 -26.29
N PHE A 69 23.36 -5.89 -25.26
CA PHE A 69 23.69 -6.29 -23.89
C PHE A 69 22.41 -6.27 -23.05
N THR A 70 22.05 -7.40 -22.45
CA THR A 70 20.86 -7.55 -21.62
C THR A 70 21.20 -8.17 -20.26
N SER A 71 20.67 -7.60 -19.20
CA SER A 71 20.77 -8.13 -17.85
C SER A 71 19.50 -7.84 -17.09
N ILE A 72 19.07 -8.76 -16.21
CA ILE A 72 17.89 -8.58 -15.38
C ILE A 72 18.13 -7.39 -14.43
N GLY A 73 17.21 -6.46 -14.40
CA GLY A 73 17.32 -5.26 -13.58
C GLY A 73 18.07 -4.09 -14.26
N TYR A 74 18.49 -4.23 -15.54
CA TYR A 74 19.18 -3.21 -16.29
C TYR A 74 18.54 -2.93 -17.64
N GLN A 75 18.67 -1.68 -18.11
CA GLN A 75 18.25 -1.29 -19.46
C GLN A 75 19.12 -1.98 -20.50
N THR A 76 18.49 -2.47 -21.56
CA THR A 76 19.18 -3.04 -22.70
C THR A 76 20.05 -1.97 -23.37
N ALA A 77 21.34 -2.22 -23.50
CA ALA A 77 22.25 -1.36 -24.26
C ALA A 77 22.60 -1.98 -25.62
N GLN A 78 22.80 -1.14 -26.61
CA GLN A 78 23.25 -1.55 -27.94
C GLN A 78 24.51 -0.78 -28.29
N GLN A 79 25.52 -1.50 -28.77
CA GLN A 79 26.80 -0.93 -29.16
C GLN A 79 27.19 -1.42 -30.57
N ASN A 80 27.55 -0.47 -31.44
CA ASN A 80 28.11 -0.78 -32.74
C ASN A 80 29.64 -0.91 -32.61
N ILE A 81 30.19 -2.05 -32.98
CA ILE A 81 31.61 -2.35 -32.93
C ILE A 81 32.22 -2.07 -34.31
N LYS A 82 33.06 -1.04 -34.40
CA LYS A 82 33.71 -0.66 -35.65
C LYS A 82 35.05 -1.37 -35.86
N ASN A 83 35.80 -1.58 -34.78
CA ASN A 83 37.14 -2.17 -34.78
C ASN A 83 37.25 -3.33 -33.80
N CYS A 84 37.96 -4.39 -34.19
CA CYS A 84 38.09 -5.63 -33.42
C CYS A 84 39.33 -5.68 -32.50
N GLY A 85 40.00 -4.64 -32.21
CA GLY A 85 41.21 -4.65 -31.37
C GLY A 85 41.12 -3.79 -30.12
N GLU A 86 40.01 -3.11 -29.91
CA GLU A 86 39.81 -2.21 -28.76
C GLU A 86 39.06 -2.92 -27.63
N GLN A 87 39.55 -2.75 -26.40
CA GLN A 87 38.81 -3.19 -25.21
C GLN A 87 37.70 -2.19 -24.95
N ILE A 88 36.44 -2.68 -24.90
CA ILE A 88 35.26 -1.84 -24.71
C ILE A 88 34.70 -1.95 -23.30
N ILE A 89 34.22 -0.83 -22.75
CA ILE A 89 33.48 -0.80 -21.48
C ILE A 89 32.04 -0.41 -21.78
N ILE A 90 31.14 -1.30 -21.46
CA ILE A 90 29.70 -1.09 -21.61
C ILE A 90 29.08 -0.78 -20.23
N LYS A 91 28.36 0.32 -20.16
CA LYS A 91 27.66 0.74 -18.94
C LYS A 91 26.16 0.47 -19.08
N LEU A 92 25.59 -0.38 -18.23
CA LEU A 92 24.15 -0.61 -18.16
C LEU A 92 23.55 0.22 -17.03
N LEU A 93 22.43 0.90 -17.30
CA LEU A 93 21.70 1.66 -16.27
C LEU A 93 20.68 0.75 -15.58
N PRO A 94 20.61 0.77 -14.24
CA PRO A 94 19.60 0.02 -13.52
C PRO A 94 18.19 0.42 -13.94
N ILE A 95 17.29 -0.55 -14.11
CA ILE A 95 15.87 -0.32 -14.46
C ILE A 95 15.13 0.45 -13.36
N SER A 96 15.56 0.35 -12.11
CA SER A 96 14.98 1.12 -10.98
C SER A 96 14.97 2.64 -11.22
N HIS A 97 15.81 3.13 -12.14
CA HIS A 97 15.89 4.53 -12.57
C HIS A 97 15.22 4.82 -13.92
N SER A 98 14.60 3.82 -14.54
CA SER A 98 13.88 3.94 -15.81
C SER A 98 12.37 4.05 -15.54
N LEU A 99 11.64 4.76 -16.40
CA LEU A 99 10.18 4.77 -16.46
C LEU A 99 9.61 3.51 -17.13
N THR A 100 10.37 2.40 -17.15
CA THR A 100 9.98 1.16 -17.81
C THR A 100 8.58 0.70 -17.43
N GLU A 101 7.95 0.03 -18.35
CA GLU A 101 6.61 -0.51 -18.31
C GLU A 101 6.26 -1.14 -16.95
N VAL A 102 5.25 -0.55 -16.29
CA VAL A 102 4.77 -0.99 -14.99
C VAL A 102 3.79 -2.11 -15.19
N GLU A 103 4.11 -3.34 -14.77
CA GLU A 103 3.18 -4.45 -14.78
C GLU A 103 2.16 -4.34 -13.64
N ILE A 104 0.88 -4.43 -13.98
CA ILE A 104 -0.25 -4.43 -13.06
C ILE A 104 -0.78 -5.84 -12.88
N THR A 105 -1.01 -6.27 -11.66
CA THR A 105 -1.46 -7.62 -11.35
C THR A 105 -2.92 -7.71 -10.90
N ALA A 106 -3.54 -6.57 -10.60
CA ALA A 106 -4.87 -6.49 -9.98
C ALA A 106 -6.05 -6.58 -10.96
N THR A 107 -5.84 -6.92 -12.24
CA THR A 107 -6.88 -6.89 -13.28
C THR A 107 -6.85 -8.14 -14.17
N SER A 108 -7.95 -8.36 -14.92
CA SER A 108 -8.09 -9.46 -15.87
C SER A 108 -7.40 -9.25 -17.22
N ALA A 109 -6.89 -8.06 -17.53
CA ALA A 109 -6.26 -7.78 -18.82
C ALA A 109 -5.03 -8.66 -19.08
N GLN A 110 -4.89 -9.19 -20.29
CA GLN A 110 -3.75 -10.03 -20.68
C GLN A 110 -2.44 -9.27 -20.64
N ASN A 111 -2.42 -8.10 -21.26
CA ASN A 111 -1.27 -7.20 -21.18
C ASN A 111 -1.31 -6.45 -19.85
N LYS A 112 -0.32 -6.73 -19.00
CA LYS A 112 -0.21 -6.15 -17.65
C LYS A 112 0.40 -4.75 -17.64
N SER A 113 0.78 -4.21 -18.80
CA SER A 113 1.22 -2.83 -18.93
C SER A 113 0.14 -1.84 -18.47
N MET A 114 0.58 -0.74 -17.87
CA MET A 114 -0.28 0.34 -17.38
C MET A 114 -1.25 0.86 -18.46
N LEU A 115 -0.80 0.94 -19.71
CA LEU A 115 -1.60 1.45 -20.83
C LEU A 115 -2.83 0.60 -21.15
N TYR A 116 -2.77 -0.70 -20.85
CA TYR A 116 -3.86 -1.63 -21.16
C TYR A 116 -4.83 -1.82 -20.00
N GLN A 117 -4.66 -1.11 -18.90
CA GLN A 117 -5.54 -1.21 -17.73
C GLN A 117 -6.63 -0.14 -17.77
N PRO A 118 -7.93 -0.51 -17.83
CA PRO A 118 -9.03 0.46 -17.91
C PRO A 118 -9.47 0.97 -16.52
N ALA A 119 -8.54 1.34 -15.67
CA ALA A 119 -8.81 1.84 -14.31
C ALA A 119 -7.71 2.78 -13.82
N SER A 120 -8.00 3.65 -12.88
CA SER A 120 -7.01 4.49 -12.22
C SER A 120 -6.22 3.64 -11.23
N ILE A 121 -5.02 3.23 -11.63
CA ILE A 121 -4.11 2.40 -10.83
C ILE A 121 -2.78 3.14 -10.67
N THR A 122 -2.28 3.24 -9.45
CA THR A 122 -0.95 3.78 -9.18
C THR A 122 -0.08 2.69 -8.58
N LYS A 123 1.11 2.51 -9.15
CA LYS A 123 2.11 1.57 -8.64
C LYS A 123 3.33 2.33 -8.14
N LEU A 124 3.79 1.97 -6.95
CA LEU A 124 5.01 2.48 -6.34
C LEU A 124 6.08 1.38 -6.35
N ASN A 125 7.26 1.75 -6.79
CA ASN A 125 8.46 0.90 -6.74
C ASN A 125 9.29 1.20 -5.48
N ASN A 126 10.34 0.43 -5.28
CA ASN A 126 11.22 0.54 -4.12
C ASN A 126 11.86 1.95 -3.96
N THR A 127 12.21 2.62 -5.06
CA THR A 127 12.75 3.99 -5.02
C THR A 127 11.74 4.98 -4.47
N GLU A 128 10.50 4.89 -4.93
CA GLU A 128 9.41 5.76 -4.48
C GLU A 128 9.00 5.50 -3.03
N LEU A 129 9.06 4.23 -2.60
CA LEU A 129 8.80 3.85 -1.22
C LEU A 129 9.88 4.35 -0.26
N LYS A 130 11.12 4.51 -0.71
CA LYS A 130 12.29 4.90 0.10
C LYS A 130 12.71 6.37 -0.03
N ARG A 131 11.91 7.23 -0.65
CA ARG A 131 12.25 8.66 -0.83
C ARG A 131 12.42 9.42 0.49
N SER A 132 11.70 9.02 1.54
CA SER A 132 11.83 9.57 2.90
C SER A 132 12.51 8.55 3.82
N THR A 133 11.99 8.32 5.02
CA THR A 133 12.57 7.36 5.97
C THR A 133 12.61 5.92 5.42
N GLY A 134 11.64 5.57 4.56
CA GLY A 134 11.46 4.20 4.06
C GLY A 134 10.83 3.24 5.08
N LEU A 135 10.36 3.77 6.22
CA LEU A 135 9.72 2.99 7.29
C LEU A 135 8.21 3.12 7.29
N PHE A 136 7.69 4.22 6.79
CA PHE A 136 6.30 4.59 6.92
C PHE A 136 5.64 4.63 5.54
N LEU A 137 4.64 3.78 5.36
CA LEU A 137 3.94 3.69 4.09
C LEU A 137 3.17 4.97 3.77
N ASP A 138 2.66 5.67 4.78
CA ASP A 138 1.96 6.95 4.62
C ASP A 138 2.85 8.04 3.98
N GLU A 139 4.14 8.09 4.28
CA GLU A 139 5.06 9.04 3.64
C GLU A 139 5.12 8.81 2.11
N ALA A 140 5.22 7.55 1.70
CA ALA A 140 5.29 7.19 0.28
C ALA A 140 3.94 7.37 -0.44
N ILE A 141 2.84 6.93 0.18
CA ILE A 141 1.49 7.03 -0.40
C ILE A 141 1.10 8.49 -0.56
N ASN A 142 1.23 9.30 0.50
CA ASN A 142 0.83 10.70 0.48
C ASN A 142 1.60 11.54 -0.55
N ALA A 143 2.88 11.21 -0.77
CA ALA A 143 3.71 11.92 -1.74
C ALA A 143 3.50 11.49 -3.20
N ASN A 144 2.99 10.28 -3.46
CA ASN A 144 3.07 9.69 -4.81
C ASN A 144 1.75 9.25 -5.41
N VAL A 145 0.67 9.09 -4.61
CA VAL A 145 -0.59 8.51 -5.10
C VAL A 145 -1.69 9.56 -5.10
N PRO A 146 -2.03 10.15 -6.26
CA PRO A 146 -3.11 11.14 -6.32
C PRO A 146 -4.45 10.50 -5.96
N GLY A 147 -5.31 11.24 -5.26
CA GLY A 147 -6.63 10.78 -4.81
C GLY A 147 -6.60 9.84 -3.59
N VAL A 148 -5.43 9.61 -3.02
CA VAL A 148 -5.26 8.77 -1.84
C VAL A 148 -4.49 9.51 -0.78
N THR A 149 -4.99 9.49 0.45
CA THR A 149 -4.24 9.91 1.64
C THR A 149 -4.17 8.74 2.61
N MET A 150 -3.10 8.65 3.32
CA MET A 150 -2.93 7.66 4.37
C MET A 150 -2.64 8.39 5.68
N ASN A 151 -3.39 8.03 6.71
CA ASN A 151 -3.21 8.56 8.05
C ASN A 151 -2.43 7.57 8.89
N ARG A 152 -1.68 8.08 9.87
CA ARG A 152 -0.93 7.29 10.84
C ARG A 152 -1.20 7.84 12.24
N ARG A 153 -1.49 6.96 13.19
CA ARG A 153 -1.72 7.34 14.56
C ARG A 153 -0.44 7.38 15.40
N SER A 154 0.39 6.35 15.24
CA SER A 154 1.65 6.19 15.97
C SER A 154 2.75 5.75 15.02
N ILE A 155 3.94 5.53 15.54
CA ILE A 155 5.08 5.03 14.76
C ILE A 155 4.90 3.55 14.39
N ALA A 156 4.28 2.74 15.23
CA ALA A 156 4.14 1.32 14.97
C ALA A 156 2.74 0.93 14.46
N GLY A 157 1.72 1.75 14.68
CA GLY A 157 0.35 1.32 14.40
C GLY A 157 -0.64 2.41 13.99
N GLY A 158 -1.88 1.99 13.78
CA GLY A 158 -3.01 2.83 13.46
C GLY A 158 -2.96 3.46 12.08
N GLN A 159 -2.45 2.73 11.08
CA GLN A 159 -2.37 3.20 9.70
C GLN A 159 -3.64 2.86 8.92
N GLN A 160 -4.16 3.83 8.17
CA GLN A 160 -5.35 3.64 7.35
C GLN A 160 -5.31 4.46 6.06
N PHE A 161 -5.83 3.88 4.99
CA PHE A 161 -6.00 4.56 3.71
C PHE A 161 -7.31 5.34 3.68
N ASN A 162 -7.27 6.49 3.03
CA ASN A 162 -8.43 7.22 2.55
C ASN A 162 -8.34 7.33 1.03
N ILE A 163 -9.18 6.60 0.33
CA ILE A 163 -9.19 6.54 -1.13
C ILE A 163 -10.38 7.35 -1.65
N ARG A 164 -10.12 8.48 -2.32
CA ARG A 164 -11.16 9.36 -2.86
C ARG A 164 -12.20 9.79 -1.80
N GLY A 165 -11.72 10.13 -0.60
CA GLY A 165 -12.57 10.56 0.51
C GLY A 165 -13.28 9.42 1.25
N TYR A 166 -12.94 8.17 0.96
CA TYR A 166 -13.49 6.99 1.60
C TYR A 166 -12.41 6.23 2.39
N GLY A 167 -12.68 5.87 3.64
CA GLY A 167 -11.73 5.13 4.49
C GLY A 167 -11.45 5.78 5.85
N ASN A 168 -11.87 7.04 6.07
CA ASN A 168 -11.95 7.58 7.44
C ASN A 168 -13.10 6.83 8.14
N GLY A 169 -12.73 5.87 8.98
CA GLY A 169 -13.70 5.03 9.67
C GLY A 169 -14.72 5.85 10.47
N VAL A 170 -15.93 5.35 10.55
CA VAL A 170 -16.91 5.87 11.48
C VAL A 170 -16.45 5.49 12.88
N ARG A 171 -16.46 6.43 13.83
CA ARG A 171 -16.12 6.15 15.21
C ARG A 171 -17.12 5.15 15.79
N GLY A 172 -16.71 3.90 15.99
CA GLY A 172 -17.47 2.90 16.73
C GLY A 172 -17.24 3.06 18.23
N ASN A 173 -18.32 3.02 19.01
CA ASN A 173 -18.20 3.01 20.47
C ASN A 173 -17.96 1.59 20.97
N ASN A 174 -16.83 1.37 21.64
CA ASN A 174 -16.52 0.17 22.41
C ASN A 174 -16.65 -1.17 21.68
N GLY A 175 -16.61 -1.16 20.34
CA GLY A 175 -16.71 -2.36 19.53
C GLY A 175 -15.36 -2.95 19.16
N ILE A 176 -15.38 -3.97 18.29
CA ILE A 176 -14.21 -4.64 17.76
C ILE A 176 -13.37 -3.69 16.91
N SER A 177 -14.01 -2.82 16.11
CA SER A 177 -13.29 -1.84 15.34
C SER A 177 -12.86 -0.65 16.18
N SER A 178 -11.59 -0.28 16.10
CA SER A 178 -11.15 1.00 16.61
C SER A 178 -11.37 2.08 15.53
N ASN A 179 -11.34 3.36 15.93
CA ASN A 179 -11.41 4.49 15.00
C ASN A 179 -10.25 4.53 14.00
N PHE A 180 -9.29 3.65 14.16
CA PHE A 180 -8.04 3.58 13.43
C PHE A 180 -7.97 2.40 12.47
N ASP A 181 -8.97 1.54 12.51
CA ASP A 181 -9.07 0.39 11.60
C ASP A 181 -9.63 0.88 10.27
N GLY A 182 -8.93 0.63 9.19
CA GLY A 182 -9.33 1.02 7.86
C GLY A 182 -10.54 0.22 7.38
N GLN A 183 -11.48 0.87 6.71
CA GLN A 183 -12.69 0.26 6.21
C GLN A 183 -13.03 0.71 4.80
N GLY A 184 -13.74 -0.16 4.06
CA GLY A 184 -14.26 0.13 2.72
C GLY A 184 -13.26 -0.09 1.58
N TYR A 185 -12.01 -0.31 1.88
CA TYR A 185 -10.99 -0.78 0.95
C TYR A 185 -10.47 -2.17 1.38
N LYS A 186 -9.89 -2.91 0.45
CA LYS A 186 -9.22 -4.17 0.78
C LYS A 186 -7.71 -4.06 0.59
N VAL A 187 -6.97 -4.68 1.48
CA VAL A 187 -5.51 -4.77 1.40
C VAL A 187 -5.11 -6.24 1.31
N TYR A 188 -4.18 -6.52 0.42
CA TYR A 188 -3.55 -7.83 0.26
C TYR A 188 -2.04 -7.69 0.43
N LEU A 189 -1.42 -8.68 1.06
CA LEU A 189 0.03 -8.83 1.15
C LEU A 189 0.45 -10.14 0.46
N ASN A 190 1.21 -10.05 -0.63
CA ASN A 190 1.59 -11.22 -1.45
C ASN A 190 0.38 -12.08 -1.85
N GLY A 191 -0.78 -11.48 -2.12
CA GLY A 191 -2.04 -12.16 -2.44
C GLY A 191 -2.83 -12.68 -1.23
N ILE A 192 -2.32 -12.54 -0.01
CA ILE A 192 -2.98 -12.90 1.24
C ILE A 192 -3.81 -11.70 1.73
N PRO A 193 -5.11 -11.85 2.01
CA PRO A 193 -5.91 -10.77 2.58
C PRO A 193 -5.36 -10.27 3.92
N VAL A 194 -5.14 -8.97 4.03
CA VAL A 194 -4.87 -8.24 5.27
C VAL A 194 -6.19 -7.80 5.89
N THR A 195 -7.13 -7.39 5.05
CA THR A 195 -8.50 -7.05 5.44
C THR A 195 -9.24 -8.31 5.88
N ASP A 196 -9.87 -8.26 7.03
CA ASP A 196 -10.58 -9.40 7.64
C ASP A 196 -12.00 -9.61 7.08
N ALA A 197 -12.74 -10.56 7.66
CA ALA A 197 -14.10 -10.91 7.24
C ALA A 197 -15.10 -9.77 7.48
N GLU A 198 -14.84 -8.85 8.41
CA GLU A 198 -15.68 -7.66 8.64
C GLU A 198 -15.43 -6.53 7.65
N GLY A 199 -14.40 -6.65 6.81
CA GLY A 199 -13.92 -5.57 5.94
C GLY A 199 -13.06 -4.55 6.69
N ILE A 200 -12.48 -4.94 7.82
CA ILE A 200 -11.59 -4.11 8.62
C ILE A 200 -10.15 -4.44 8.26
N THR A 201 -9.36 -3.40 8.03
CA THR A 201 -7.94 -3.53 7.73
C THR A 201 -7.10 -3.06 8.91
N VAL A 202 -6.44 -4.01 9.59
CA VAL A 202 -5.43 -3.75 10.61
C VAL A 202 -4.07 -4.08 10.02
N MET A 203 -3.16 -3.12 10.03
CA MET A 203 -1.81 -3.26 9.46
C MET A 203 -0.71 -3.18 10.53
N ASP A 204 -1.08 -3.23 11.80
CA ASP A 204 -0.14 -3.07 12.91
C ASP A 204 0.83 -4.26 13.03
N ASP A 205 0.46 -5.42 12.48
CA ASP A 205 1.31 -6.61 12.37
C ASP A 205 2.32 -6.55 11.19
N LEU A 206 2.17 -5.60 10.27
CA LEU A 206 3.04 -5.51 9.10
C LEU A 206 4.31 -4.70 9.37
N ASP A 207 5.39 -5.10 8.72
CA ASP A 207 6.61 -4.31 8.60
C ASP A 207 6.69 -3.65 7.22
N PHE A 208 6.50 -2.32 7.17
CA PHE A 208 6.52 -1.58 5.90
C PHE A 208 7.92 -1.46 5.31
N GLY A 209 8.97 -1.59 6.11
CA GLY A 209 10.34 -1.60 5.62
C GLY A 209 10.66 -2.81 4.72
N SER A 210 9.88 -3.89 4.84
CA SER A 210 9.99 -5.09 4.00
C SER A 210 9.19 -5.02 2.70
N ILE A 211 8.37 -3.98 2.50
CA ILE A 211 7.56 -3.81 1.29
C ILE A 211 8.41 -3.24 0.15
N GLY A 212 8.45 -3.95 -0.96
CA GLY A 212 9.18 -3.55 -2.17
C GLY A 212 8.32 -2.96 -3.27
N ASN A 213 7.00 -3.19 -3.22
CA ASN A 213 6.06 -2.72 -4.24
C ASN A 213 4.66 -2.51 -3.65
N VAL A 214 4.00 -1.44 -4.09
CA VAL A 214 2.61 -1.14 -3.72
C VAL A 214 1.83 -0.82 -4.97
N GLU A 215 0.66 -1.45 -5.14
CA GLU A 215 -0.27 -1.19 -6.22
C GLU A 215 -1.60 -0.76 -5.62
N VAL A 216 -2.09 0.43 -5.98
CA VAL A 216 -3.35 1.01 -5.48
C VAL A 216 -4.33 1.13 -6.63
N VAL A 217 -5.42 0.36 -6.58
CA VAL A 217 -6.58 0.44 -7.48
C VAL A 217 -7.63 1.32 -6.82
N LYS A 218 -8.03 2.40 -7.48
CA LYS A 218 -8.93 3.41 -6.92
C LYS A 218 -10.35 3.27 -7.45
N GLY A 219 -11.31 3.38 -6.54
CA GLY A 219 -12.74 3.23 -6.83
C GLY A 219 -13.30 1.83 -6.59
N PRO A 220 -14.62 1.65 -6.71
CA PRO A 220 -15.29 0.40 -6.44
C PRO A 220 -14.68 -0.77 -7.24
N SER A 221 -14.27 -1.83 -6.53
CA SER A 221 -13.55 -2.99 -7.12
C SER A 221 -14.22 -4.32 -6.77
N GLY A 222 -15.55 -4.31 -6.66
CA GLY A 222 -16.32 -5.47 -6.21
C GLY A 222 -16.33 -6.65 -7.18
N SER A 223 -16.09 -6.44 -8.48
CA SER A 223 -16.10 -7.49 -9.51
C SER A 223 -15.00 -8.54 -9.32
N LEU A 224 -13.90 -8.21 -8.63
CA LEU A 224 -12.77 -9.11 -8.36
C LEU A 224 -12.45 -9.26 -6.86
N TYR A 225 -12.90 -8.31 -6.03
CA TYR A 225 -12.48 -8.21 -4.64
C TYR A 225 -13.64 -8.13 -3.64
N GLY A 226 -14.89 -8.32 -4.08
CA GLY A 226 -16.06 -8.40 -3.21
C GLY A 226 -16.39 -7.04 -2.54
N LEU A 227 -16.39 -6.97 -1.21
CA LEU A 227 -16.79 -5.78 -0.46
C LEU A 227 -15.71 -4.68 -0.44
N ALA A 228 -15.26 -4.24 -1.60
CA ALA A 228 -14.21 -3.23 -1.80
C ALA A 228 -14.78 -1.95 -2.43
N ILE A 229 -15.57 -1.19 -1.67
CA ILE A 229 -16.32 -0.01 -2.16
C ILE A 229 -15.40 1.17 -2.55
N ALA A 230 -14.24 1.30 -1.91
CA ALA A 230 -13.30 2.40 -2.15
C ALA A 230 -12.13 2.04 -3.05
N GLY A 231 -11.75 0.76 -3.08
CA GLY A 231 -10.61 0.30 -3.86
C GLY A 231 -9.83 -0.85 -3.22
N VAL A 232 -8.66 -1.13 -3.79
CA VAL A 232 -7.80 -2.23 -3.38
C VAL A 232 -6.36 -1.78 -3.31
N VAL A 233 -5.62 -2.26 -2.31
CA VAL A 233 -4.19 -2.04 -2.16
C VAL A 233 -3.47 -3.39 -2.13
N ASN A 234 -2.59 -3.62 -3.09
CA ASN A 234 -1.75 -4.80 -3.14
C ASN A 234 -0.34 -4.45 -2.69
N LEU A 235 0.08 -5.01 -1.58
CA LEU A 235 1.42 -4.91 -1.03
C LEU A 235 2.22 -6.16 -1.45
N LYS A 236 3.45 -5.96 -1.89
CA LYS A 236 4.37 -7.06 -2.18
C LYS A 236 5.67 -6.83 -1.41
N THR A 237 6.15 -7.87 -0.76
CA THR A 237 7.46 -7.84 -0.09
C THR A 237 8.58 -7.67 -1.12
N SER A 238 9.71 -7.13 -0.69
CA SER A 238 10.92 -7.07 -1.51
C SER A 238 11.31 -8.48 -1.96
N LYS A 239 11.75 -8.61 -3.20
CA LYS A 239 12.15 -9.89 -3.78
C LYS A 239 13.66 -9.98 -3.87
N PRO A 240 14.29 -11.04 -3.32
CA PRO A 240 15.73 -11.27 -3.47
C PRO A 240 16.16 -11.30 -4.95
N GLU A 241 17.36 -10.81 -5.21
CA GLU A 241 17.93 -10.83 -6.55
C GLU A 241 18.28 -12.26 -6.97
N LYS A 242 17.86 -12.66 -8.19
CA LYS A 242 18.14 -13.99 -8.73
C LYS A 242 19.66 -14.25 -8.82
N GLY A 243 20.08 -15.43 -8.42
CA GLY A 243 21.49 -15.84 -8.40
C GLY A 243 22.30 -15.29 -7.22
N LYS A 244 21.68 -14.60 -6.26
CA LYS A 244 22.37 -14.04 -5.09
C LYS A 244 21.80 -14.55 -3.79
N THR A 245 22.69 -14.87 -2.86
CA THR A 245 22.38 -15.10 -1.45
C THR A 245 23.08 -14.01 -0.65
N ALA A 246 22.39 -13.37 0.29
CA ALA A 246 22.91 -12.27 1.04
C ALA A 246 22.40 -12.23 2.49
N VAL A 247 23.20 -11.69 3.37
CA VAL A 247 22.81 -11.25 4.72
C VAL A 247 23.05 -9.75 4.83
N GLY A 248 22.09 -9.04 5.39
CA GLY A 248 22.22 -7.61 5.57
C GLY A 248 21.77 -7.12 6.94
N GLN A 249 22.25 -5.95 7.29
CA GLN A 249 21.91 -5.23 8.49
C GLN A 249 21.56 -3.78 8.14
N ASP A 250 20.33 -3.39 8.45
CA ASP A 250 19.84 -2.03 8.33
C ASP A 250 19.81 -1.38 9.72
N VAL A 251 20.38 -0.19 9.82
CA VAL A 251 20.37 0.62 11.04
C VAL A 251 19.88 2.00 10.69
N LEU A 252 18.89 2.50 11.44
CA LEU A 252 18.36 3.84 11.26
C LEU A 252 18.18 4.51 12.62
N PHE A 253 18.60 5.77 12.70
CA PHE A 253 18.38 6.66 13.82
C PHE A 253 17.68 7.93 13.37
N GLY A 254 16.92 8.55 14.26
CA GLY A 254 16.23 9.80 13.98
C GLY A 254 15.85 10.60 15.22
N SER A 255 15.26 11.74 14.99
CA SER A 255 14.72 12.60 16.04
C SER A 255 13.71 11.85 16.91
N TYR A 256 13.51 12.31 18.11
CA TYR A 256 12.57 11.75 19.10
C TYR A 256 12.89 10.31 19.48
N GLY A 257 14.19 9.99 19.64
CA GLY A 257 14.63 8.67 20.01
C GLY A 257 14.33 7.57 19.00
N LEU A 258 14.00 7.92 17.76
CA LEU A 258 13.76 6.92 16.71
C LEU A 258 15.01 6.10 16.45
N LYS A 259 14.90 4.80 16.61
CA LYS A 259 15.92 3.82 16.27
C LYS A 259 15.29 2.56 15.71
N ARG A 260 15.91 2.02 14.66
CA ARG A 260 15.49 0.77 14.05
C ARG A 260 16.71 -0.06 13.67
N PHE A 261 16.63 -1.34 13.96
CA PHE A 261 17.58 -2.36 13.56
C PHE A 261 16.84 -3.47 12.83
N THR A 262 17.28 -3.83 11.65
CA THR A 262 16.69 -4.94 10.89
C THR A 262 17.79 -5.80 10.31
N THR A 263 17.79 -7.07 10.66
CA THR A 263 18.63 -8.09 10.02
C THR A 263 17.80 -8.79 8.96
N HIS A 264 18.32 -8.92 7.76
CA HIS A 264 17.66 -9.63 6.69
C HIS A 264 18.56 -10.69 6.07
N PHE A 265 17.94 -11.81 5.73
CA PHE A 265 18.54 -12.88 4.94
C PHE A 265 17.77 -12.97 3.63
N GLU A 266 18.49 -12.99 2.53
CA GLU A 266 17.96 -13.06 1.18
C GLU A 266 18.57 -14.23 0.42
N MET A 267 17.74 -15.04 -0.22
CA MET A 267 18.18 -16.10 -1.11
C MET A 267 17.39 -16.05 -2.41
N GLY A 268 18.03 -15.76 -3.52
CA GLY A 268 17.44 -15.76 -4.85
C GLY A 268 18.07 -16.85 -5.71
N GLY A 269 17.47 -18.05 -5.72
CA GLY A 269 17.85 -19.13 -6.61
C GLY A 269 17.16 -19.02 -7.98
N ASP A 270 17.41 -19.99 -8.86
CA ASP A 270 16.74 -20.09 -10.16
C ASP A 270 15.24 -20.39 -10.05
N ARG A 271 14.86 -21.23 -9.11
CA ARG A 271 13.49 -21.72 -8.89
C ARG A 271 12.94 -21.37 -7.50
N SER A 272 13.68 -20.61 -6.69
CA SER A 272 13.27 -20.29 -5.33
C SER A 272 13.71 -18.91 -4.94
N SER A 273 12.89 -18.23 -4.13
CA SER A 273 13.30 -17.02 -3.43
C SER A 273 12.86 -17.10 -1.98
N LEU A 274 13.70 -16.64 -1.06
CA LEU A 274 13.41 -16.59 0.36
C LEU A 274 13.93 -15.27 0.93
N LEU A 275 13.04 -14.54 1.60
CA LEU A 275 13.34 -13.33 2.37
C LEU A 275 12.98 -13.58 3.83
N VAL A 276 13.90 -13.34 4.74
CA VAL A 276 13.66 -13.36 6.20
C VAL A 276 14.10 -12.02 6.75
N ASN A 277 13.20 -11.32 7.44
CA ASN A 277 13.49 -10.08 8.14
C ASN A 277 13.19 -10.26 9.62
N TYR A 278 14.13 -9.88 10.46
CA TYR A 278 13.97 -9.77 11.92
C TYR A 278 14.36 -8.37 12.34
N GLY A 279 13.50 -7.70 13.09
CA GLY A 279 13.78 -6.31 13.45
C GLY A 279 13.17 -5.83 14.75
N TYR A 280 13.73 -4.70 15.19
CA TYR A 280 13.29 -3.93 16.34
C TYR A 280 13.22 -2.45 15.97
N GLN A 281 12.14 -1.79 16.38
CA GLN A 281 11.92 -0.36 16.20
C GLN A 281 11.49 0.26 17.52
N HIS A 282 11.97 1.47 17.80
CA HIS A 282 11.61 2.24 18.99
C HIS A 282 11.58 3.74 18.65
N SER A 283 10.74 4.48 19.36
CA SER A 283 10.75 5.94 19.39
C SER A 283 10.20 6.42 20.74
N ASP A 284 10.73 7.51 21.25
CA ASP A 284 10.21 8.15 22.47
C ASP A 284 8.96 9.00 22.17
N GLY A 285 8.69 9.28 20.86
CA GLY A 285 7.62 10.18 20.44
C GLY A 285 7.98 11.66 20.58
N PHE A 286 7.23 12.54 19.90
CA PHE A 286 7.53 13.98 19.92
C PHE A 286 6.69 14.77 20.93
N MET A 287 5.71 14.14 21.55
CA MET A 287 4.89 14.71 22.61
C MET A 287 4.77 13.74 23.79
N VAL A 288 4.24 14.22 24.90
CA VAL A 288 4.02 13.41 26.11
C VAL A 288 3.20 12.18 25.78
N HIS A 289 3.61 11.03 26.31
CA HIS A 289 2.87 9.77 26.24
C HIS A 289 2.58 9.32 24.79
N THR A 290 3.62 9.34 23.94
CA THR A 290 3.58 8.86 22.55
C THR A 290 4.74 7.94 22.19
N ALA A 291 5.37 7.31 23.17
CA ALA A 291 6.43 6.35 22.92
C ALA A 291 5.89 5.09 22.20
N SER A 292 6.73 4.50 21.39
CA SER A 292 6.38 3.34 20.57
C SER A 292 7.52 2.35 20.48
N LYS A 293 7.23 1.06 20.54
CA LYS A 293 8.19 -0.03 20.30
C LYS A 293 7.53 -1.16 19.53
N LYS A 294 8.31 -1.81 18.64
CA LYS A 294 7.87 -2.95 17.87
C LYS A 294 8.99 -3.93 17.62
N LYS A 295 8.73 -5.21 17.83
CA LYS A 295 9.57 -6.34 17.40
C LYS A 295 8.82 -7.10 16.33
N PHE A 296 9.51 -7.60 15.31
CA PHE A 296 8.87 -8.34 14.24
C PHE A 296 9.80 -9.36 13.60
N ILE A 297 9.20 -10.40 13.05
CA ILE A 297 9.84 -11.33 12.13
C ILE A 297 8.89 -11.56 10.94
N ASN A 298 9.42 -11.51 9.72
CA ASN A 298 8.68 -11.79 8.49
C ASN A 298 9.48 -12.76 7.64
N ILE A 299 8.80 -13.77 7.12
CA ILE A 299 9.36 -14.77 6.21
C ILE A 299 8.47 -14.81 4.98
N ALA A 300 9.03 -14.56 3.81
CA ALA A 300 8.32 -14.64 2.54
C ALA A 300 9.13 -15.47 1.54
N GLY A 301 8.48 -16.31 0.78
CA GLY A 301 9.17 -17.13 -0.21
C GLY A 301 8.29 -17.57 -1.37
N ASP A 302 8.93 -17.76 -2.53
CA ASP A 302 8.36 -18.35 -3.74
C ASP A 302 9.21 -19.55 -4.13
N PHE A 303 8.56 -20.68 -4.42
CA PHE A 303 9.21 -21.93 -4.84
C PHE A 303 8.54 -22.47 -6.08
N GLN A 304 9.27 -22.55 -7.17
CA GLN A 304 8.85 -23.24 -8.37
C GLN A 304 9.15 -24.73 -8.21
N LEU A 305 8.14 -25.53 -7.80
CA LEU A 305 8.27 -26.96 -7.55
C LEU A 305 8.59 -27.72 -8.84
N ASN A 306 7.96 -27.34 -9.95
CA ASN A 306 8.21 -27.81 -11.30
C ASN A 306 7.72 -26.77 -12.32
N GLU A 307 7.70 -27.09 -13.62
CA GLU A 307 7.27 -26.15 -14.69
C GLU A 307 5.80 -25.71 -14.57
N LYS A 308 4.96 -26.49 -13.88
CA LYS A 308 3.52 -26.24 -13.73
C LYS A 308 3.11 -25.74 -12.35
N GLN A 309 4.00 -25.80 -11.36
CA GLN A 309 3.61 -25.55 -9.97
C GLN A 309 4.52 -24.52 -9.30
N VAL A 310 3.91 -23.50 -8.73
CA VAL A 310 4.56 -22.51 -7.88
C VAL A 310 3.88 -22.50 -6.52
N LEU A 311 4.67 -22.59 -5.47
CA LEU A 311 4.26 -22.41 -4.08
C LEU A 311 4.79 -21.07 -3.60
N ASN A 312 3.92 -20.24 -3.05
CA ASN A 312 4.29 -19.05 -2.33
C ASN A 312 3.84 -19.15 -0.87
N PHE A 313 4.58 -18.54 0.03
CA PHE A 313 4.18 -18.46 1.41
C PHE A 313 4.62 -17.16 2.06
N TYR A 314 3.90 -16.79 3.10
CA TYR A 314 4.23 -15.69 4.00
C TYR A 314 3.93 -16.11 5.44
N ALA A 315 4.86 -15.80 6.34
CA ALA A 315 4.68 -15.91 7.78
C ALA A 315 5.20 -14.63 8.44
N GLY A 316 4.38 -14.01 9.28
CA GLY A 316 4.72 -12.79 10.02
C GLY A 316 4.32 -12.91 11.47
N TYR A 317 5.13 -12.36 12.35
CA TYR A 317 4.84 -12.16 13.76
C TYR A 317 5.31 -10.77 14.17
N SER A 318 4.51 -10.09 15.00
CA SER A 318 4.90 -8.82 15.58
C SER A 318 4.38 -8.68 17.00
N ASP A 319 5.14 -7.94 17.81
CA ASP A 319 4.81 -7.49 19.15
C ASP A 319 5.07 -5.99 19.21
N SER A 320 4.01 -5.19 19.36
CA SER A 320 4.06 -3.73 19.37
C SER A 320 3.34 -3.13 20.56
N TYR A 321 3.92 -2.06 21.09
CA TYR A 321 3.35 -1.25 22.15
C TYR A 321 3.44 0.21 21.77
N ASP A 322 2.30 0.90 21.76
CA ASP A 322 2.17 2.30 21.39
C ASP A 322 1.43 3.07 22.48
N GLU A 323 2.08 4.03 23.11
CA GLU A 323 1.43 4.99 23.99
C GLU A 323 0.51 5.94 23.22
N ARG A 324 -0.49 6.46 23.89
CA ARG A 324 -1.53 7.30 23.29
C ARG A 324 -1.81 8.50 24.19
N ALA A 325 -1.37 9.68 23.76
CA ALA A 325 -1.66 10.92 24.45
C ALA A 325 -3.13 11.38 24.32
N GLY A 326 -3.92 10.69 23.51
CA GLY A 326 -5.26 11.14 23.11
C GLY A 326 -5.22 12.26 22.07
N GLU A 327 -6.37 12.62 21.58
CA GLU A 327 -6.55 13.71 20.64
C GLU A 327 -6.48 15.05 21.37
N LEU A 328 -5.88 16.06 20.75
CA LEU A 328 -5.83 17.41 21.26
C LEU A 328 -7.13 18.16 20.89
N THR A 329 -7.58 19.02 21.79
CA THR A 329 -8.61 19.99 21.48
C THR A 329 -8.14 20.98 20.41
N ILE A 330 -9.08 21.64 19.74
CA ILE A 330 -8.78 22.73 18.78
C ILE A 330 -7.88 23.78 19.42
N THR A 331 -8.16 24.16 20.67
CA THR A 331 -7.40 25.18 21.43
C THR A 331 -5.98 24.71 21.75
N GLN A 332 -5.82 23.50 22.25
CA GLN A 332 -4.49 22.92 22.52
C GLN A 332 -3.65 22.89 21.24
N TYR A 333 -4.24 22.40 20.15
CA TYR A 333 -3.55 22.33 18.87
C TYR A 333 -3.12 23.73 18.38
N ALA A 334 -4.02 24.73 18.43
CA ALA A 334 -3.72 26.09 18.01
C ALA A 334 -2.59 26.73 18.83
N ASN A 335 -2.54 26.45 20.13
CA ASN A 335 -1.54 27.00 21.07
C ASN A 335 -0.25 26.17 21.13
N LYS A 336 -0.14 25.09 20.32
CA LYS A 336 0.97 24.13 20.38
C LYS A 336 1.16 23.52 21.78
N ASP A 337 0.06 23.32 22.49
CA ASP A 337 0.03 22.62 23.77
C ASP A 337 -0.05 21.12 23.53
N TYR A 338 1.08 20.45 23.65
CA TYR A 338 1.23 19.01 23.43
C TYR A 338 1.25 18.21 24.75
N SER A 339 0.61 18.73 25.79
CA SER A 339 0.46 18.03 27.08
C SER A 339 -0.43 16.79 27.00
N GLY A 340 -1.16 16.62 25.91
CA GLY A 340 -2.05 15.50 25.69
C GLY A 340 -3.41 15.63 26.38
N ASN A 341 -4.21 14.58 26.29
CA ASN A 341 -5.52 14.50 26.93
C ASN A 341 -5.39 13.87 28.33
N PRO A 342 -5.73 14.59 29.44
CA PRO A 342 -5.57 14.08 30.80
C PRO A 342 -6.27 12.73 31.04
N ALA A 343 -7.42 12.50 30.43
CA ALA A 343 -8.16 11.23 30.57
C ALA A 343 -7.40 10.04 30.00
N TYR A 344 -6.60 10.25 28.93
CA TYR A 344 -5.75 9.22 28.33
C TYR A 344 -4.48 9.01 29.18
N ILE A 345 -3.82 10.07 29.60
CA ILE A 345 -2.58 9.99 30.37
C ILE A 345 -2.81 9.32 31.73
N GLN A 346 -3.86 9.72 32.47
CA GLN A 346 -4.21 9.11 33.75
C GLN A 346 -4.50 7.60 33.64
N ARG A 347 -5.03 7.14 32.51
CA ARG A 347 -5.30 5.72 32.27
C ARG A 347 -4.13 4.98 31.63
N ASN A 348 -2.95 5.63 31.54
CA ASN A 348 -1.79 5.06 30.83
C ASN A 348 -2.23 4.53 29.46
N ALA A 349 -2.90 5.39 28.67
CA ALA A 349 -3.55 4.92 27.45
C ALA A 349 -2.52 4.43 26.45
N HIS A 350 -2.73 3.23 25.96
CA HIS A 350 -1.83 2.55 25.01
C HIS A 350 -2.56 1.51 24.17
N SER A 351 -1.91 0.99 23.19
CA SER A 351 -2.27 -0.22 22.45
C SER A 351 -1.10 -1.18 22.49
N ASN A 352 -1.34 -2.37 23.04
CA ASN A 352 -0.39 -3.48 23.01
C ASN A 352 -0.93 -4.53 22.04
N VAL A 353 -0.28 -4.68 20.88
CA VAL A 353 -0.74 -5.57 19.80
C VAL A 353 0.30 -6.64 19.55
N VAL A 354 -0.10 -7.89 19.78
CA VAL A 354 0.63 -9.08 19.37
C VAL A 354 -0.13 -9.71 18.23
N GLY A 355 0.51 -9.89 17.08
CA GLY A 355 -0.12 -10.39 15.88
C GLY A 355 0.71 -11.45 15.17
N PHE A 356 0.02 -12.40 14.56
CA PHE A 356 0.61 -13.33 13.61
C PHE A 356 -0.22 -13.40 12.34
N ARG A 357 0.43 -13.64 11.20
CA ARG A 357 -0.18 -13.82 9.89
C ARG A 357 0.51 -14.92 9.14
N LEU A 358 -0.28 -15.84 8.61
CA LEU A 358 0.21 -16.97 7.80
C LEU A 358 -0.58 -17.03 6.51
N GLY A 359 0.09 -17.42 5.43
CA GLY A 359 -0.58 -17.73 4.17
C GLY A 359 0.27 -18.58 3.29
N ILE A 360 -0.38 -19.51 2.61
CA ILE A 360 0.24 -20.42 1.63
C ILE A 360 -0.62 -20.36 0.37
N GLY A 361 0.03 -20.01 -0.74
CA GLY A 361 -0.57 -19.99 -2.06
C GLY A 361 0.04 -21.04 -2.96
N HIS A 362 -0.78 -21.75 -3.70
CA HIS A 362 -0.35 -22.73 -4.69
C HIS A 362 -0.93 -22.35 -6.05
N THR A 363 -0.06 -22.14 -7.02
CA THR A 363 -0.45 -21.92 -8.42
C THR A 363 -0.16 -23.19 -9.20
N TYR A 364 -1.18 -23.70 -9.90
CA TYR A 364 -1.08 -24.84 -10.81
C TYR A 364 -1.47 -24.41 -12.23
N THR A 365 -0.54 -24.55 -13.17
CA THR A 365 -0.75 -24.31 -14.60
C THR A 365 -1.16 -25.60 -15.28
N PHE A 366 -2.44 -25.75 -15.59
CA PHE A 366 -2.97 -26.95 -16.27
C PHE A 366 -2.42 -27.04 -17.69
N ASN A 367 -2.48 -25.93 -18.41
CA ASN A 367 -1.97 -25.75 -19.76
C ASN A 367 -1.70 -24.28 -20.04
N GLU A 368 -1.36 -23.89 -21.27
CA GLU A 368 -1.10 -22.51 -21.68
C GLU A 368 -2.34 -21.58 -21.56
N HIS A 369 -3.54 -22.15 -21.45
CA HIS A 369 -4.80 -21.43 -21.39
C HIS A 369 -5.36 -21.26 -19.99
N ILE A 370 -5.06 -22.17 -19.06
CA ILE A 370 -5.72 -22.24 -17.76
C ILE A 370 -4.70 -22.44 -16.65
N SER A 371 -4.75 -21.58 -15.66
CA SER A 371 -4.05 -21.75 -14.38
C SER A 371 -4.99 -21.47 -13.22
N ASN A 372 -4.74 -22.14 -12.08
CA ASN A 372 -5.44 -21.90 -10.83
C ASN A 372 -4.45 -21.46 -9.75
N THR A 373 -4.82 -20.43 -9.02
CA THR A 373 -4.10 -20.01 -7.80
C THR A 373 -5.03 -20.11 -6.62
N THR A 374 -4.69 -20.93 -5.64
CA THR A 374 -5.42 -21.07 -4.38
C THR A 374 -4.54 -20.68 -3.22
N THR A 375 -5.00 -19.72 -2.41
CA THR A 375 -4.33 -19.24 -1.20
C THR A 375 -5.19 -19.56 0.01
N VAL A 376 -4.61 -20.21 1.01
CA VAL A 376 -5.18 -20.43 2.34
C VAL A 376 -4.43 -19.55 3.31
N PHE A 377 -5.15 -18.90 4.23
CA PHE A 377 -4.56 -17.93 5.14
C PHE A 377 -5.22 -17.90 6.50
N GLY A 378 -4.48 -17.39 7.49
CA GLY A 378 -4.96 -17.13 8.83
C GLY A 378 -4.21 -15.97 9.48
N THR A 379 -4.92 -15.20 10.29
CA THR A 379 -4.40 -14.09 11.09
C THR A 379 -4.97 -14.16 12.48
N GLY A 380 -4.14 -13.96 13.51
CA GLY A 380 -4.60 -13.77 14.87
C GLY A 380 -3.99 -12.51 15.45
N ILE A 381 -4.78 -11.74 16.18
CA ILE A 381 -4.35 -10.51 16.84
C ILE A 381 -4.84 -10.58 18.29
N ASN A 382 -3.94 -10.34 19.24
CA ASN A 382 -4.29 -10.00 20.61
C ASN A 382 -3.98 -8.52 20.80
N ASN A 383 -5.00 -7.75 21.19
CA ASN A 383 -4.87 -6.32 21.41
C ASN A 383 -5.43 -5.95 22.77
N ASN A 384 -4.56 -5.59 23.69
CA ASN A 384 -4.88 -5.03 25.00
C ASN A 384 -4.68 -3.53 24.92
N ALA A 385 -5.74 -2.77 25.09
CA ALA A 385 -5.73 -1.33 24.88
C ALA A 385 -6.36 -0.56 26.04
N SER A 386 -5.66 0.49 26.50
CA SER A 386 -6.23 1.51 27.36
C SER A 386 -6.54 2.78 26.55
N SER A 387 -7.59 3.48 26.92
CA SER A 387 -8.03 4.73 26.28
C SER A 387 -8.71 5.66 27.29
N GLY A 388 -9.06 6.86 26.88
CA GLY A 388 -9.89 7.77 27.71
C GLY A 388 -11.21 7.16 28.15
N GLY A 389 -11.74 6.17 27.41
CA GLY A 389 -12.96 5.43 27.73
C GLY A 389 -12.78 4.18 28.59
N GLY A 390 -11.56 3.80 28.99
CA GLY A 390 -11.25 2.62 29.80
C GLY A 390 -10.42 1.58 29.09
N TRP A 391 -10.37 0.36 29.61
CA TRP A 391 -9.60 -0.79 29.10
C TRP A 391 -10.43 -1.65 28.17
N THR A 392 -9.79 -2.23 27.14
CA THR A 392 -10.43 -3.17 26.21
C THR A 392 -9.45 -4.27 25.83
N ASP A 393 -9.86 -5.52 25.95
CA ASP A 393 -9.22 -6.71 25.43
C ASP A 393 -9.93 -7.16 24.16
N LYS A 394 -9.19 -7.47 23.09
CA LYS A 394 -9.72 -7.83 21.79
C LYS A 394 -8.87 -8.90 21.12
N ASP A 395 -9.50 -10.04 20.77
CA ASP A 395 -8.81 -11.21 20.24
C ASP A 395 -9.43 -11.73 18.95
N PRO A 396 -9.34 -11.03 17.81
CA PRO A 396 -9.85 -11.54 16.54
C PRO A 396 -8.91 -12.60 15.94
N ILE A 397 -9.52 -13.70 15.49
CA ILE A 397 -8.89 -14.73 14.67
C ILE A 397 -9.64 -14.79 13.34
N ASN A 398 -8.97 -14.43 12.25
CA ASN A 398 -9.53 -14.46 10.90
C ASN A 398 -8.82 -15.52 10.05
N TYR A 399 -9.57 -16.32 9.30
CA TYR A 399 -9.04 -17.33 8.41
C TYR A 399 -9.92 -17.49 7.18
N GLY A 400 -9.34 -18.05 6.14
CA GLY A 400 -10.08 -18.22 4.89
C GLY A 400 -9.28 -18.78 3.75
N LEU A 401 -9.90 -18.75 2.61
CA LEU A 401 -9.28 -19.11 1.35
C LEU A 401 -9.72 -18.18 0.21
N ARG A 402 -8.82 -17.98 -0.75
CA ARG A 402 -9.11 -17.36 -2.04
C ARG A 402 -8.60 -18.27 -3.13
N SER A 403 -9.46 -18.61 -4.09
CA SER A 403 -9.10 -19.40 -5.25
C SER A 403 -9.51 -18.70 -6.53
N THR A 404 -8.57 -18.52 -7.46
CA THR A 404 -8.79 -17.87 -8.76
C THR A 404 -8.37 -18.79 -9.89
N VAL A 405 -9.14 -18.77 -10.95
CA VAL A 405 -8.83 -19.44 -12.21
C VAL A 405 -8.57 -18.33 -13.23
N ASP A 406 -7.35 -18.29 -13.74
CA ASP A 406 -6.95 -17.43 -14.84
C ASP A 406 -7.13 -18.20 -16.14
N THR A 407 -7.81 -17.58 -17.12
CA THR A 407 -8.06 -18.15 -18.43
C THR A 407 -7.56 -17.23 -19.54
N ARG A 408 -7.00 -17.85 -20.61
CA ARG A 408 -6.44 -17.11 -21.76
C ARG A 408 -6.74 -17.87 -23.02
N PHE A 409 -7.56 -17.26 -23.89
CA PHE A 409 -7.85 -17.78 -25.22
C PHE A 409 -7.42 -16.78 -26.26
N SER A 410 -6.76 -17.20 -27.32
CA SER A 410 -6.43 -16.34 -28.46
C SER A 410 -6.93 -16.99 -29.74
N THR A 411 -7.64 -16.20 -30.58
CA THR A 411 -8.14 -16.61 -31.86
C THR A 411 -7.49 -15.74 -32.93
N GLY A 412 -6.59 -16.31 -33.71
CA GLY A 412 -5.78 -15.58 -34.67
C GLY A 412 -4.78 -14.59 -34.04
N LYS A 413 -4.26 -13.68 -34.87
CA LYS A 413 -3.13 -12.80 -34.41
C LYS A 413 -3.54 -11.61 -33.53
N ASN A 414 -4.83 -11.24 -33.46
CA ASN A 414 -5.26 -9.94 -32.91
C ASN A 414 -6.50 -9.97 -32.02
N ILE A 415 -7.04 -11.14 -31.70
CA ILE A 415 -8.19 -11.28 -30.80
C ILE A 415 -7.79 -12.22 -29.66
N SER A 416 -7.93 -11.76 -28.42
CA SER A 416 -7.75 -12.60 -27.25
C SER A 416 -8.82 -12.31 -26.20
N LEU A 417 -9.25 -13.38 -25.53
CA LEU A 417 -10.18 -13.33 -24.41
C LEU A 417 -9.43 -13.83 -23.16
N THR A 418 -9.32 -12.97 -22.16
CA THR A 418 -8.70 -13.30 -20.88
C THR A 418 -9.68 -13.09 -19.76
N GLY A 419 -9.66 -13.95 -18.76
CA GLY A 419 -10.58 -13.84 -17.64
C GLY A 419 -9.96 -14.31 -16.33
N ILE A 420 -10.48 -13.72 -15.25
CA ILE A 420 -10.24 -14.19 -13.88
C ILE A 420 -11.60 -14.52 -13.28
N SER A 421 -11.78 -15.75 -12.82
CA SER A 421 -12.97 -16.18 -12.08
C SER A 421 -12.53 -16.80 -10.78
N GLY A 422 -13.30 -16.60 -9.71
CA GLY A 422 -12.86 -17.13 -8.42
C GLY A 422 -13.85 -16.98 -7.28
N ILE A 423 -13.41 -17.49 -6.15
CA ILE A 423 -14.13 -17.42 -4.88
C ILE A 423 -13.19 -16.91 -3.79
N GLU A 424 -13.75 -16.19 -2.84
CA GLU A 424 -13.10 -15.82 -1.59
C GLU A 424 -14.04 -16.12 -0.43
N PHE A 425 -13.54 -16.82 0.56
CA PHE A 425 -14.25 -17.09 1.81
C PHE A 425 -13.38 -16.64 2.98
N GLN A 426 -13.97 -15.91 3.90
CA GLN A 426 -13.33 -15.52 5.16
C GLN A 426 -14.29 -15.75 6.33
N ARG A 427 -13.73 -16.13 7.46
CA ARG A 427 -14.43 -16.21 8.74
C ARG A 427 -13.56 -15.65 9.83
N GLN A 428 -14.17 -14.81 10.65
CA GLN A 428 -13.57 -14.20 11.83
C GLN A 428 -14.35 -14.59 13.08
N ASN A 429 -13.62 -15.03 14.10
CA ASN A 429 -14.13 -15.16 15.45
C ASN A 429 -13.42 -14.12 16.32
N ALA A 430 -14.15 -13.35 17.10
CA ALA A 430 -13.56 -12.34 17.95
C ALA A 430 -14.32 -12.19 19.26
N GLN A 431 -13.59 -12.02 20.34
CA GLN A 431 -14.12 -11.60 21.64
C GLN A 431 -13.61 -10.19 21.95
N VAL A 432 -14.48 -9.37 22.52
CA VAL A 432 -14.15 -8.03 22.99
C VAL A 432 -14.70 -7.87 24.40
N ILE A 433 -13.81 -7.58 25.34
CA ILE A 433 -14.14 -7.34 26.74
C ILE A 433 -13.73 -5.93 27.11
N GLY A 434 -14.69 -5.13 27.57
CA GLY A 434 -14.43 -3.77 28.04
C GLY A 434 -14.50 -3.69 29.57
N TYR A 435 -13.61 -2.89 30.14
CA TYR A 435 -13.57 -2.65 31.59
C TYR A 435 -13.56 -1.15 31.87
N ASN A 436 -14.18 -0.77 32.98
CA ASN A 436 -13.97 0.53 33.58
C ASN A 436 -12.57 0.58 34.23
N MET A 437 -12.06 1.78 34.39
CA MET A 437 -10.82 2.01 35.12
C MET A 437 -11.06 3.04 36.21
N LYS A 438 -10.37 2.89 37.36
CA LYS A 438 -10.47 3.79 38.49
C LYS A 438 -9.10 4.22 38.99
N ALA A 439 -9.05 5.36 39.67
CA ALA A 439 -7.87 5.84 40.35
C ALA A 439 -7.35 4.79 41.35
N ASP A 440 -6.04 4.71 41.50
CA ASP A 440 -5.33 3.73 42.33
C ASP A 440 -4.22 4.39 43.16
N PRO A 441 -4.55 5.34 44.05
CA PRO A 441 -3.56 6.01 44.89
C PRO A 441 -2.77 4.99 45.75
N PRO A 442 -1.42 5.13 45.87
CA PRO A 442 -0.60 6.26 45.45
C PRO A 442 -0.09 6.17 43.98
N ASN A 443 -0.51 5.18 43.19
CA ASN A 443 -0.06 5.05 41.80
C ASN A 443 -0.54 6.21 40.94
N VAL A 444 0.31 6.56 39.95
CA VAL A 444 0.03 7.67 39.01
C VAL A 444 -1.09 7.28 38.03
N TYR A 445 -1.14 6.01 37.65
CA TYR A 445 -2.06 5.52 36.66
C TYR A 445 -3.26 4.79 37.27
N TYR A 446 -4.39 4.88 36.57
CA TYR A 446 -5.60 4.14 36.92
C TYR A 446 -5.41 2.64 36.71
N LYS A 447 -6.11 1.83 37.50
CA LYS A 447 -6.20 0.38 37.34
C LYS A 447 -7.51 -0.06 36.73
N ILE A 448 -7.51 -1.25 36.13
CA ILE A 448 -8.74 -1.95 35.69
C ILE A 448 -9.66 -2.18 36.90
N ASP A 449 -10.94 -1.94 36.69
CA ASP A 449 -11.96 -2.09 37.72
C ASP A 449 -13.02 -3.10 37.28
N THR A 450 -14.23 -2.65 37.03
CA THR A 450 -15.40 -3.50 36.72
C THR A 450 -15.54 -3.74 35.22
N MET A 451 -15.96 -4.95 34.85
CA MET A 451 -16.33 -5.25 33.46
C MET A 451 -17.56 -4.40 33.07
N ARG A 452 -17.53 -3.83 31.87
CA ARG A 452 -18.60 -2.99 31.31
C ARG A 452 -19.27 -3.60 30.07
N SER A 453 -18.54 -4.47 29.35
CA SER A 453 -19.01 -5.16 28.16
C SER A 453 -18.29 -6.48 27.97
N ASN A 454 -18.96 -7.47 27.40
CA ASN A 454 -18.36 -8.73 26.96
C ASN A 454 -19.15 -9.22 25.74
N GLN A 455 -18.54 -9.13 24.56
CA GLN A 455 -19.20 -9.44 23.31
C GLN A 455 -18.37 -10.44 22.51
N TYR A 456 -19.04 -11.36 21.86
CA TYR A 456 -18.47 -12.36 20.99
C TYR A 456 -19.11 -12.27 19.61
N TYR A 457 -18.30 -12.29 18.57
CA TYR A 457 -18.76 -12.17 17.20
C TYR A 457 -18.20 -13.29 16.34
N ILE A 458 -19.05 -13.76 15.43
CA ILE A 458 -18.64 -14.59 14.32
C ILE A 458 -19.07 -13.88 13.05
N THR A 459 -18.12 -13.44 12.25
CA THR A 459 -18.40 -12.84 10.95
C THR A 459 -17.94 -13.74 9.85
N SER A 460 -18.77 -13.98 8.84
CA SER A 460 -18.42 -14.75 7.64
C SER A 460 -18.73 -13.96 6.39
N THR A 461 -17.76 -13.88 5.47
CA THR A 461 -17.91 -13.24 4.17
C THR A 461 -17.62 -14.25 3.06
N LYS A 462 -18.47 -14.28 2.04
CA LYS A 462 -18.33 -15.13 0.85
C LYS A 462 -18.45 -14.23 -0.38
N SER A 463 -17.55 -14.38 -1.33
CA SER A 463 -17.59 -13.69 -2.61
C SER A 463 -17.35 -14.67 -3.75
N LEU A 464 -18.20 -14.61 -4.78
CA LEU A 464 -18.02 -15.24 -6.08
C LEU A 464 -17.80 -14.12 -7.09
N PHE A 465 -16.82 -14.25 -7.97
CA PHE A 465 -16.51 -13.18 -8.91
C PHE A 465 -15.98 -13.72 -10.23
N THR A 466 -16.22 -12.94 -11.28
CA THR A 466 -15.65 -13.19 -12.59
C THR A 466 -15.49 -11.87 -13.34
N GLU A 467 -14.39 -11.74 -14.08
CA GLU A 467 -14.13 -10.58 -14.95
C GLU A 467 -13.38 -11.03 -16.19
N TRP A 468 -13.82 -10.58 -17.35
CA TRP A 468 -13.27 -10.96 -18.64
C TRP A 468 -12.92 -9.73 -19.46
N THR A 469 -11.79 -9.78 -20.13
CA THR A 469 -11.32 -8.76 -21.06
C THR A 469 -11.17 -9.36 -22.45
N LEU A 470 -11.93 -8.81 -23.41
CA LEU A 470 -11.82 -9.10 -24.82
C LEU A 470 -10.89 -8.05 -25.45
N ALA A 471 -9.70 -8.48 -25.87
CA ALA A 471 -8.81 -7.64 -26.67
C ALA A 471 -9.13 -7.83 -28.17
N LEU A 472 -9.31 -6.71 -28.84
CA LEU A 472 -9.72 -6.60 -30.25
C LEU A 472 -8.60 -5.98 -31.10
N PRO A 473 -8.68 -6.11 -32.44
CA PRO A 473 -7.77 -5.41 -33.35
C PRO A 473 -7.66 -3.90 -33.04
N ALA A 474 -6.56 -3.31 -33.48
CA ALA A 474 -6.25 -1.90 -33.26
C ALA A 474 -6.11 -1.52 -31.77
N SER A 475 -5.74 -2.49 -30.89
CA SER A 475 -5.50 -2.26 -29.45
C SER A 475 -6.73 -1.70 -28.70
N LEU A 476 -7.91 -2.08 -29.08
CA LEU A 476 -9.16 -1.85 -28.37
C LEU A 476 -9.40 -3.02 -27.41
N SER A 477 -9.82 -2.77 -26.17
CA SER A 477 -10.24 -3.81 -25.24
C SER A 477 -11.57 -3.46 -24.56
N LEU A 478 -12.38 -4.48 -24.33
CA LEU A 478 -13.65 -4.41 -23.63
C LEU A 478 -13.55 -5.31 -22.39
N THR A 479 -13.86 -4.79 -21.25
CA THR A 479 -13.88 -5.54 -19.99
C THR A 479 -15.28 -5.59 -19.43
N ALA A 480 -15.72 -6.76 -18.99
CA ALA A 480 -16.98 -6.96 -18.28
C ALA A 480 -16.75 -7.91 -17.09
N GLY A 481 -17.28 -7.55 -15.94
CA GLY A 481 -17.13 -8.33 -14.73
C GLY A 481 -18.33 -8.21 -13.81
N VAL A 482 -18.48 -9.19 -12.94
CA VAL A 482 -19.49 -9.19 -11.88
C VAL A 482 -18.97 -9.93 -10.65
N GLY A 483 -19.23 -9.37 -9.49
CA GLY A 483 -19.02 -10.01 -8.20
C GLY A 483 -20.35 -10.15 -7.47
N LEU A 484 -20.52 -11.26 -6.74
CA LEU A 484 -21.62 -11.50 -5.83
C LEU A 484 -21.05 -11.75 -4.44
N SER A 485 -21.44 -10.93 -3.47
CA SER A 485 -20.96 -11.06 -2.09
C SER A 485 -22.10 -11.24 -1.10
N THR A 486 -21.79 -11.95 -0.03
CA THR A 486 -22.67 -12.11 1.13
C THR A 486 -21.84 -11.95 2.40
N MET A 487 -22.46 -11.42 3.45
CA MET A 487 -21.86 -11.33 4.78
C MET A 487 -22.88 -11.67 5.83
N SER A 488 -22.49 -12.45 6.84
CA SER A 488 -23.30 -12.75 8.00
C SER A 488 -22.52 -12.42 9.28
N ILE A 489 -23.20 -11.86 10.26
CA ILE A 489 -22.67 -11.53 11.59
C ILE A 489 -23.56 -12.17 12.63
N ASP A 490 -23.01 -13.08 13.41
CA ASP A 490 -23.60 -13.64 14.60
C ASP A 490 -22.97 -12.92 15.81
N LEU A 491 -23.77 -12.14 16.54
CA LEU A 491 -23.35 -11.38 17.71
C LEU A 491 -23.96 -12.01 18.97
N SER A 492 -23.12 -12.32 19.96
CA SER A 492 -23.51 -12.78 21.28
C SER A 492 -23.06 -11.77 22.33
N ASP A 493 -24.01 -11.13 22.99
CA ASP A 493 -23.76 -10.29 24.17
C ASP A 493 -23.68 -11.17 25.40
N ARG A 494 -22.48 -11.41 25.91
CA ARG A 494 -22.19 -12.26 27.06
C ARG A 494 -22.16 -11.48 28.39
N PHE A 495 -22.37 -10.17 28.30
CA PHE A 495 -22.43 -9.33 29.50
C PHE A 495 -23.84 -9.28 30.05
N VAL A 496 -24.14 -10.24 30.93
CA VAL A 496 -25.46 -10.36 31.59
C VAL A 496 -25.48 -9.52 32.87
N ARG A 497 -26.49 -8.67 33.02
CA ARG A 497 -26.80 -7.95 34.27
C ARG A 497 -28.13 -8.41 34.84
N PRO A 498 -28.35 -8.33 36.19
CA PRO A 498 -29.67 -8.51 36.78
C PRO A 498 -30.68 -7.60 36.07
N ASN A 499 -31.87 -8.15 35.77
CA ASN A 499 -32.97 -7.44 35.08
C ASN A 499 -32.73 -7.11 33.59
N PHE A 500 -31.89 -7.85 32.92
CA PHE A 500 -31.64 -7.71 31.47
C PHE A 500 -32.81 -8.33 30.68
N THR A 501 -33.57 -7.52 29.94
CA THR A 501 -34.77 -7.98 29.20
C THR A 501 -34.57 -8.14 27.71
N ARG A 502 -33.36 -7.76 27.14
CA ARG A 502 -33.09 -7.85 25.71
C ARG A 502 -32.51 -9.21 25.31
N PRO A 503 -32.67 -9.65 24.05
CA PRO A 503 -32.01 -10.84 23.55
C PRO A 503 -30.50 -10.76 23.74
N GLN A 504 -29.82 -11.89 23.90
CA GLN A 504 -28.37 -11.97 24.01
C GLN A 504 -27.70 -12.30 22.68
N ASN A 505 -28.43 -12.91 21.75
CA ASN A 505 -27.93 -13.33 20.46
C ASN A 505 -28.68 -12.63 19.34
N TYR A 506 -27.93 -12.14 18.39
CA TYR A 506 -28.41 -11.43 17.20
C TYR A 506 -27.73 -11.98 15.97
N ARG A 507 -28.48 -12.03 14.86
CA ARG A 507 -27.94 -12.40 13.56
C ARG A 507 -28.32 -11.37 12.51
N MET A 508 -27.35 -10.89 11.76
CA MET A 508 -27.54 -9.99 10.63
C MET A 508 -26.97 -10.65 9.38
N ASP A 509 -27.78 -10.71 8.34
CA ASP A 509 -27.40 -11.29 7.04
C ASP A 509 -27.54 -10.25 5.94
N TYR A 510 -26.49 -10.06 5.18
CA TYR A 510 -26.40 -9.18 4.01
C TYR A 510 -26.15 -10.03 2.78
N THR A 511 -27.14 -10.15 1.90
CA THR A 511 -27.09 -11.02 0.72
C THR A 511 -27.37 -10.25 -0.55
N GLY A 512 -27.10 -10.85 -1.71
CA GLY A 512 -27.40 -10.24 -3.01
C GLY A 512 -26.61 -9.00 -3.35
N LEU A 513 -25.41 -8.83 -2.78
CA LEU A 513 -24.55 -7.67 -3.03
C LEU A 513 -23.82 -7.84 -4.37
N VAL A 514 -24.52 -7.45 -5.47
CA VAL A 514 -24.05 -7.61 -6.85
C VAL A 514 -23.22 -6.39 -7.27
N SER A 515 -21.99 -6.63 -7.72
CA SER A 515 -21.00 -5.62 -8.07
C SER A 515 -20.57 -5.75 -9.54
N PRO A 516 -21.30 -5.15 -10.51
CA PRO A 516 -20.91 -5.12 -11.92
C PRO A 516 -19.74 -4.17 -12.17
N HIS A 517 -18.94 -4.50 -13.19
CA HIS A 517 -17.88 -3.70 -13.76
C HIS A 517 -17.91 -3.76 -15.28
N PHE A 518 -17.83 -2.61 -15.94
CA PHE A 518 -17.72 -2.51 -17.39
C PHE A 518 -16.66 -1.47 -17.74
N ALA A 519 -15.80 -1.78 -18.70
CA ALA A 519 -14.81 -0.81 -19.15
C ALA A 519 -14.46 -0.99 -20.62
N VAL A 520 -14.06 0.11 -21.24
CA VAL A 520 -13.48 0.17 -22.56
C VAL A 520 -12.13 0.87 -22.48
N ASN A 521 -11.14 0.35 -23.18
CA ASN A 521 -9.81 0.95 -23.25
C ASN A 521 -9.30 0.89 -24.70
N LYS A 522 -8.72 1.98 -25.15
CA LYS A 522 -8.10 2.11 -26.47
C LYS A 522 -6.68 2.62 -26.33
N VAL A 523 -5.71 1.88 -26.86
CA VAL A 523 -4.32 2.28 -26.92
C VAL A 523 -3.99 2.79 -28.32
N PHE A 524 -3.36 3.97 -28.38
CA PHE A 524 -2.93 4.66 -29.59
C PHE A 524 -1.41 4.62 -29.68
N GLY A 525 -0.85 4.14 -30.79
CA GLY A 525 0.57 4.18 -31.10
C GLY A 525 1.48 3.49 -30.06
N LYS A 526 0.93 2.70 -29.15
CA LYS A 526 1.60 2.11 -27.97
C LYS A 526 2.15 3.14 -26.96
N GLU A 527 1.76 4.39 -27.09
CA GLU A 527 2.24 5.49 -26.25
C GLU A 527 1.15 6.10 -25.36
N VAL A 528 -0.08 6.10 -25.82
CA VAL A 528 -1.22 6.74 -25.14
C VAL A 528 -2.40 5.78 -25.07
N SER A 529 -3.06 5.73 -23.93
CA SER A 529 -4.37 5.08 -23.81
C SER A 529 -5.44 6.04 -23.31
N VAL A 530 -6.68 5.79 -23.73
CA VAL A 530 -7.88 6.43 -23.21
C VAL A 530 -8.85 5.33 -22.80
N TYR A 531 -9.46 5.48 -21.64
CA TYR A 531 -10.41 4.51 -21.11
C TYR A 531 -11.64 5.19 -20.51
N ALA A 532 -12.72 4.43 -20.46
CA ALA A 532 -13.91 4.75 -19.68
C ALA A 532 -14.35 3.51 -18.92
N ALA A 533 -14.80 3.69 -17.68
CA ALA A 533 -15.19 2.59 -16.80
C ALA A 533 -16.42 2.94 -15.96
N TYR A 534 -17.25 1.93 -15.73
CA TYR A 534 -18.32 1.90 -14.74
C TYR A 534 -18.02 0.81 -13.73
N SER A 535 -18.10 1.11 -12.44
CA SER A 535 -17.88 0.14 -11.39
C SER A 535 -18.85 0.35 -10.22
N GLN A 536 -19.20 -0.76 -9.56
CA GLN A 536 -20.05 -0.77 -8.38
C GLN A 536 -19.47 -1.72 -7.33
N ALA A 537 -19.61 -1.35 -6.05
CA ALA A 537 -19.29 -2.22 -4.92
C ALA A 537 -20.07 -1.81 -3.67
N TYR A 538 -19.92 -2.63 -2.63
CA TYR A 538 -20.59 -2.44 -1.35
C TYR A 538 -19.60 -2.44 -0.19
N LYS A 539 -20.05 -1.85 0.93
CA LYS A 539 -19.48 -2.05 2.27
C LYS A 539 -20.60 -2.46 3.20
N ALA A 540 -20.45 -3.60 3.86
CA ALA A 540 -21.39 -4.03 4.90
C ALA A 540 -21.08 -3.34 6.23
N PRO A 541 -22.09 -3.21 7.13
CA PRO A 541 -21.87 -2.79 8.51
C PRO A 541 -20.93 -3.76 9.23
N VAL A 542 -20.13 -3.24 10.16
CA VAL A 542 -19.26 -4.05 11.04
C VAL A 542 -19.92 -4.32 12.37
N SER A 543 -19.54 -5.39 13.06
CA SER A 543 -20.15 -5.84 14.32
C SER A 543 -20.26 -4.76 15.39
N SER A 544 -19.25 -3.90 15.48
CA SER A 544 -19.22 -2.80 16.46
C SER A 544 -20.28 -1.72 16.26
N TYR A 545 -20.92 -1.65 15.10
CA TYR A 545 -21.93 -0.63 14.82
C TYR A 545 -23.30 -0.98 15.43
N PHE A 546 -23.56 -2.25 15.68
CA PHE A 546 -24.86 -2.70 16.17
C PHE A 546 -25.09 -2.42 17.64
N PHE A 547 -24.03 -2.35 18.44
CA PHE A 547 -24.17 -2.13 19.87
C PHE A 547 -24.11 -0.65 20.22
N VAL A 548 -25.25 -0.09 20.68
CA VAL A 548 -25.36 1.31 21.07
C VAL A 548 -25.35 1.39 22.60
N PRO A 549 -24.26 1.88 23.22
CA PRO A 549 -24.22 2.08 24.67
C PRO A 549 -24.97 3.36 25.03
N VAL A 550 -25.98 3.24 25.82
CA VAL A 550 -26.77 4.37 26.34
C VAL A 550 -26.62 4.41 27.87
N SER A 551 -25.91 5.40 28.39
CA SER A 551 -25.76 5.58 29.85
C SER A 551 -26.90 6.46 30.42
N PRO A 552 -27.49 6.14 31.58
CA PRO A 552 -27.21 5.00 32.47
C PRO A 552 -27.93 3.70 32.10
N SER A 553 -28.61 3.65 30.97
CA SER A 553 -29.35 2.48 30.52
C SER A 553 -28.41 1.38 29.98
N VAL A 554 -29.01 0.22 29.71
CA VAL A 554 -28.30 -1.00 29.32
C VAL A 554 -27.78 -0.96 27.88
N GLY A 555 -28.10 0.09 27.13
CA GLY A 555 -27.86 0.15 25.69
C GLY A 555 -28.83 -0.74 24.90
N PHE A 556 -28.78 -0.67 23.60
CA PHE A 556 -29.58 -1.48 22.67
C PHE A 556 -28.76 -1.96 21.50
N VAL A 557 -29.27 -2.90 20.73
CA VAL A 557 -28.71 -3.36 19.49
C VAL A 557 -29.53 -2.80 18.34
N ASP A 558 -28.88 -2.03 17.47
CA ASP A 558 -29.46 -1.52 16.24
C ASP A 558 -29.23 -2.53 15.11
N SER A 559 -30.29 -3.22 14.69
CA SER A 559 -30.22 -4.17 13.56
C SER A 559 -30.74 -3.59 12.23
N THR A 560 -30.98 -2.28 12.17
CA THR A 560 -31.57 -1.62 10.98
C THR A 560 -30.54 -1.19 9.95
N LEU A 561 -29.25 -1.27 10.28
CA LEU A 561 -28.18 -0.85 9.38
C LEU A 561 -28.15 -1.69 8.10
N VAL A 562 -28.08 -0.99 6.97
CA VAL A 562 -27.98 -1.60 5.63
C VAL A 562 -26.62 -1.31 4.98
N PRO A 563 -26.16 -2.15 4.04
CA PRO A 563 -24.90 -1.93 3.37
C PRO A 563 -24.85 -0.61 2.59
N GLU A 564 -23.72 0.07 2.67
CA GLU A 564 -23.40 1.18 1.78
C GLU A 564 -23.19 0.66 0.35
N LYS A 565 -23.66 1.42 -0.63
CA LYS A 565 -23.49 1.14 -2.06
C LYS A 565 -22.70 2.28 -2.72
N GLY A 566 -21.64 1.96 -3.41
CA GLY A 566 -20.86 2.89 -4.22
C GLY A 566 -20.94 2.58 -5.71
N ILE A 567 -21.22 3.59 -6.52
CA ILE A 567 -21.21 3.54 -7.98
C ILE A 567 -20.22 4.59 -8.47
N GLN A 568 -19.38 4.26 -9.45
CA GLN A 568 -18.45 5.21 -10.03
C GLN A 568 -18.43 5.13 -11.55
N PHE A 569 -18.39 6.31 -12.17
CA PHE A 569 -18.04 6.52 -13.58
C PHE A 569 -16.67 7.18 -13.62
N GLU A 570 -15.79 6.66 -14.46
CA GLU A 570 -14.43 7.18 -14.61
C GLU A 570 -14.06 7.26 -16.08
N ILE A 571 -13.41 8.36 -16.46
CA ILE A 571 -12.75 8.52 -17.75
C ILE A 571 -11.30 8.90 -17.47
N GLY A 572 -10.36 8.26 -18.15
CA GLY A 572 -8.96 8.54 -17.95
C GLY A 572 -8.12 8.40 -19.19
N SER A 573 -6.93 8.98 -19.11
CA SER A 573 -5.88 8.83 -20.10
C SER A 573 -4.54 8.56 -19.42
N LYS A 574 -3.75 7.71 -20.04
CA LYS A 574 -2.40 7.37 -19.60
C LYS A 574 -1.46 7.37 -20.78
N GLY A 575 -0.21 7.73 -20.56
CA GLY A 575 0.75 7.71 -21.63
C GLY A 575 2.20 7.65 -21.18
N ASN A 576 3.03 7.14 -22.09
CA ASN A 576 4.47 7.21 -22.05
C ASN A 576 4.92 7.91 -23.34
N LEU A 577 5.36 9.16 -23.21
CA LEU A 577 5.65 10.05 -24.30
C LEU A 577 7.16 10.35 -24.39
N PHE A 578 7.61 10.90 -25.51
CA PHE A 578 8.99 11.30 -25.74
C PHE A 578 10.00 10.17 -25.52
N ASN A 579 9.75 9.00 -26.13
CA ASN A 579 10.57 7.79 -25.94
C ASN A 579 10.66 7.39 -24.45
N ASP A 580 9.50 7.24 -23.81
CA ASP A 580 9.32 6.86 -22.40
C ASP A 580 9.92 7.84 -21.38
N ARG A 581 10.28 9.07 -21.79
CA ARG A 581 10.77 10.08 -20.85
C ARG A 581 9.70 10.72 -19.99
N LEU A 582 8.47 10.83 -20.49
CA LEU A 582 7.32 11.37 -19.75
C LEU A 582 6.28 10.29 -19.59
N SER A 583 5.99 9.91 -18.35
CA SER A 583 4.83 9.11 -18.00
C SER A 583 3.79 9.99 -17.34
N TYR A 584 2.54 9.88 -17.78
CA TYR A 584 1.41 10.60 -17.19
C TYR A 584 0.21 9.68 -16.96
N GLN A 585 -0.59 10.03 -15.97
CA GLN A 585 -1.89 9.45 -15.70
C GLN A 585 -2.86 10.56 -15.35
N LEU A 586 -3.99 10.65 -16.05
CA LEU A 586 -5.10 11.57 -15.79
C LEU A 586 -6.36 10.75 -15.58
N ALA A 587 -7.10 11.02 -14.51
CA ALA A 587 -8.40 10.44 -14.25
C ALA A 587 -9.41 11.51 -13.83
N LEU A 588 -10.60 11.42 -14.38
CA LEU A 588 -11.78 12.20 -14.03
C LEU A 588 -12.82 11.20 -13.53
N PHE A 589 -13.29 11.38 -12.30
CA PHE A 589 -14.25 10.44 -11.74
C PHE A 589 -15.46 11.13 -11.12
N HIS A 590 -16.57 10.41 -11.14
CA HIS A 590 -17.80 10.77 -10.45
C HIS A 590 -18.33 9.53 -9.73
N ALA A 591 -18.21 9.51 -8.41
CA ALA A 591 -18.73 8.45 -7.57
C ALA A 591 -19.95 8.92 -6.77
N ILE A 592 -20.90 8.01 -6.59
CA ILE A 592 -22.13 8.22 -5.84
C ILE A 592 -22.19 7.14 -4.77
N PHE A 593 -22.27 7.55 -3.51
CA PHE A 593 -22.40 6.66 -2.37
C PHE A 593 -23.79 6.84 -1.76
N SER A 594 -24.52 5.74 -1.61
CA SER A 594 -25.85 5.69 -0.98
C SER A 594 -25.78 4.89 0.32
N ASN A 595 -26.70 5.17 1.24
CA ASN A 595 -26.78 4.55 2.57
C ASN A 595 -25.47 4.70 3.36
N LYS A 596 -24.77 5.82 3.21
CA LYS A 596 -23.50 6.07 3.87
C LYS A 596 -23.65 5.96 5.38
N MET A 597 -22.87 5.08 5.99
CA MET A 597 -22.86 4.95 7.46
C MET A 597 -22.05 6.10 8.07
N THR A 598 -22.61 6.71 9.11
CA THR A 598 -22.03 7.86 9.79
C THR A 598 -22.23 7.78 11.29
N ALA A 599 -21.28 8.32 12.07
CA ALA A 599 -21.44 8.40 13.51
C ALA A 599 -22.33 9.59 13.87
N VAL A 600 -23.26 9.35 14.74
CA VAL A 600 -24.16 10.35 15.34
C VAL A 600 -23.83 10.48 16.82
N ALA A 601 -23.34 11.64 17.22
CA ALA A 601 -23.07 11.96 18.62
C ALA A 601 -24.34 12.55 19.27
N VAL A 602 -24.78 11.94 20.36
CA VAL A 602 -25.91 12.42 21.18
C VAL A 602 -25.33 13.28 22.31
N PRO A 603 -25.71 14.55 22.43
CA PRO A 603 -25.17 15.42 23.48
C PRO A 603 -25.69 15.04 24.87
N LEU A 604 -24.93 15.39 25.90
CA LEU A 604 -25.39 15.41 27.27
C LEU A 604 -26.50 16.44 27.45
N ASN A 605 -27.33 16.22 28.49
CA ASN A 605 -28.40 17.18 28.86
C ASN A 605 -27.82 18.47 29.45
N PRO A 606 -28.32 19.64 29.07
CA PRO A 606 -27.93 20.89 29.72
C PRO A 606 -28.20 20.80 31.25
N PRO A 607 -27.33 21.35 32.12
CA PRO A 607 -26.19 22.21 31.80
C PRO A 607 -24.88 21.46 31.45
N GLU A 608 -24.86 20.13 31.39
CA GLU A 608 -23.66 19.34 31.08
C GLU A 608 -23.23 19.53 29.64
N VAL A 609 -21.93 19.68 29.42
CA VAL A 609 -21.32 19.84 28.10
C VAL A 609 -20.56 18.57 27.75
N GLY A 610 -20.90 17.97 26.61
CA GLY A 610 -20.22 16.77 26.12
C GLY A 610 -21.12 15.84 25.33
N THR A 611 -20.59 14.67 25.00
CA THR A 611 -21.31 13.61 24.28
C THR A 611 -21.79 12.53 25.27
N ALA A 612 -23.08 12.29 25.35
CA ALA A 612 -23.65 11.23 26.15
C ALA A 612 -23.29 9.85 25.58
N TYR A 613 -23.55 9.63 24.31
CA TYR A 613 -23.15 8.44 23.56
C TYR A 613 -23.08 8.74 22.05
N THR A 614 -22.53 7.82 21.31
CA THR A 614 -22.46 7.87 19.85
C THR A 614 -22.99 6.57 19.29
N TYR A 615 -23.74 6.63 18.21
CA TYR A 615 -24.20 5.45 17.47
C TYR A 615 -23.95 5.64 15.98
N VAL A 616 -24.09 4.59 15.19
CA VAL A 616 -23.95 4.63 13.73
C VAL A 616 -25.32 4.52 13.10
N ALA A 617 -25.58 5.39 12.12
CA ALA A 617 -26.81 5.35 11.34
C ALA A 617 -26.47 5.40 9.85
N ASN A 618 -27.33 4.87 9.00
CA ASN A 618 -27.25 5.14 7.57
C ASN A 618 -27.70 6.58 7.30
N GLY A 619 -26.78 7.42 6.85
CA GLY A 619 -27.00 8.83 6.52
C GLY A 619 -26.83 9.06 5.03
N GLY A 620 -27.91 9.30 4.34
CA GLY A 620 -28.02 9.93 3.04
C GLY A 620 -27.16 9.46 1.87
N LYS A 621 -27.00 10.37 0.97
CA LYS A 621 -26.27 10.20 -0.31
C LYS A 621 -25.13 11.20 -0.41
N HIS A 622 -23.95 10.73 -0.83
CA HIS A 622 -22.79 11.58 -1.10
C HIS A 622 -22.40 11.49 -2.56
N THR A 623 -21.96 12.61 -3.13
CA THR A 623 -21.33 12.63 -4.46
C THR A 623 -19.88 13.08 -4.36
N HIS A 624 -19.00 12.32 -4.97
CA HIS A 624 -17.56 12.55 -5.03
C HIS A 624 -17.14 12.75 -6.48
N LYS A 625 -16.80 13.98 -6.84
CA LYS A 625 -16.28 14.34 -8.17
C LYS A 625 -14.85 14.80 -8.03
N GLY A 626 -13.95 14.30 -8.87
CA GLY A 626 -12.55 14.68 -8.76
C GLY A 626 -11.75 14.54 -10.03
N ILE A 627 -10.58 15.17 -10.00
CA ILE A 627 -9.56 15.13 -11.04
C ILE A 627 -8.26 14.70 -10.37
N GLU A 628 -7.59 13.73 -10.94
CA GLU A 628 -6.31 13.20 -10.49
C GLU A 628 -5.30 13.25 -11.62
N LEU A 629 -4.15 13.83 -11.38
CA LEU A 629 -3.04 13.89 -12.34
C LEU A 629 -1.77 13.40 -11.67
N LEU A 630 -1.05 12.51 -12.32
CA LEU A 630 0.30 12.08 -11.97
C LEU A 630 1.22 12.29 -13.16
N LEU A 631 2.37 12.91 -12.94
CA LEU A 631 3.42 13.15 -13.93
C LEU A 631 4.75 12.66 -13.40
N LYS A 632 5.51 11.96 -14.22
CA LYS A 632 6.90 11.55 -13.95
C LYS A 632 7.71 11.83 -15.21
N TYR A 633 8.77 12.62 -15.08
CA TYR A 633 9.57 13.02 -16.25
C TYR A 633 11.04 12.75 -16.02
N THR A 634 11.68 12.06 -16.97
CA THR A 634 13.12 11.86 -17.01
C THR A 634 13.76 13.02 -17.79
N ALA A 635 14.05 14.10 -17.06
CA ALA A 635 14.59 15.34 -17.66
C ALA A 635 16.02 15.14 -18.19
N TYR A 636 16.81 14.32 -17.48
CA TYR A 636 18.18 14.00 -17.87
C TYR A 636 18.48 12.54 -17.58
N GLN A 637 19.19 11.89 -18.49
CA GLN A 637 19.70 10.53 -18.34
C GLN A 637 20.98 10.39 -19.16
N ALA A 638 22.06 9.98 -18.49
CA ALA A 638 23.37 9.76 -19.12
C ALA A 638 24.13 8.63 -18.41
N THR A 639 24.96 7.94 -19.14
CA THR A 639 25.86 6.90 -18.62
C THR A 639 27.20 7.47 -18.12
N ASN A 640 27.51 8.72 -18.49
CA ASN A 640 28.75 9.43 -18.13
C ASN A 640 28.40 10.81 -17.53
N GLY A 641 29.40 11.47 -16.92
CA GLY A 641 29.25 12.79 -16.31
C GLY A 641 28.95 12.72 -14.82
N ILE A 642 28.70 13.86 -14.18
CA ILE A 642 28.42 13.97 -12.74
C ILE A 642 27.03 13.44 -12.45
N PHE A 643 26.02 13.89 -13.20
CA PHE A 643 24.66 13.41 -13.06
C PHE A 643 24.42 12.19 -13.96
N ARG A 644 23.71 11.21 -13.44
CA ARG A 644 23.23 10.00 -14.14
C ARG A 644 21.78 10.11 -14.54
N THR A 645 20.95 10.54 -13.59
CA THR A 645 19.52 10.69 -13.83
C THR A 645 19.00 11.88 -13.04
N ILE A 646 18.14 12.69 -13.66
CA ILE A 646 17.36 13.74 -12.99
C ILE A 646 15.92 13.53 -13.38
N ARG A 647 15.08 13.27 -12.39
CA ARG A 647 13.68 12.89 -12.61
C ARG A 647 12.73 13.70 -11.70
N PRO A 648 12.22 14.86 -12.16
CA PRO A 648 11.11 15.53 -11.51
C PRO A 648 9.83 14.72 -11.62
N PHE A 649 8.97 14.87 -10.61
CA PHE A 649 7.63 14.29 -10.59
C PHE A 649 6.66 15.29 -9.96
N ALA A 650 5.38 15.15 -10.29
CA ALA A 650 4.30 15.90 -9.66
C ALA A 650 3.02 15.07 -9.65
N ASN A 651 2.20 15.25 -8.63
CA ASN A 651 0.82 14.80 -8.65
C ASN A 651 -0.11 15.83 -8.02
N VAL A 652 -1.31 15.89 -8.54
CA VAL A 652 -2.34 16.83 -8.09
C VAL A 652 -3.68 16.12 -8.03
N THR A 653 -4.42 16.37 -6.98
CA THR A 653 -5.79 15.92 -6.80
C THR A 653 -6.68 17.13 -6.53
N TYR A 654 -7.76 17.25 -7.29
CA TYR A 654 -8.87 18.16 -7.00
C TYR A 654 -10.10 17.34 -6.60
N SER A 655 -10.71 17.67 -5.47
CA SER A 655 -11.85 16.97 -4.89
C SER A 655 -13.02 17.92 -4.65
N LYS A 656 -14.15 17.66 -5.31
CA LYS A 656 -15.42 18.35 -5.07
C LYS A 656 -16.44 17.33 -4.57
N PHE A 657 -16.39 17.05 -3.26
CA PHE A 657 -17.23 16.05 -2.63
C PHE A 657 -18.31 16.75 -1.81
N ARG A 658 -19.58 16.30 -1.92
CA ARG A 658 -20.73 16.92 -1.29
C ARG A 658 -21.69 15.88 -0.71
N TYR A 659 -22.31 16.26 0.38
CA TYR A 659 -23.52 15.61 0.87
C TYR A 659 -24.68 15.99 -0.07
N GLU A 660 -25.37 15.01 -0.66
CA GLU A 660 -26.53 15.26 -1.54
C GLU A 660 -27.86 15.16 -0.78
N ASP A 661 -27.94 14.19 0.16
CA ASP A 661 -29.06 14.01 1.06
C ASP A 661 -28.50 13.52 2.40
N TYR A 662 -28.30 14.45 3.32
CA TYR A 662 -27.71 14.14 4.63
C TYR A 662 -28.45 14.89 5.72
N LYS A 663 -29.44 14.23 6.30
CA LYS A 663 -30.23 14.71 7.43
C LYS A 663 -29.83 13.94 8.66
N GLN A 664 -29.49 14.66 9.72
CA GLN A 664 -29.15 14.09 11.01
C GLN A 664 -30.22 14.48 12.03
N GLU A 665 -30.86 13.50 12.64
CA GLU A 665 -31.71 13.72 13.77
C GLU A 665 -30.87 13.90 15.02
N LYS A 666 -30.96 15.06 15.66
CA LYS A 666 -30.43 15.26 17.00
C LYS A 666 -31.56 14.94 17.97
N LEU A 667 -31.40 13.83 18.67
CA LEU A 667 -32.24 13.54 19.82
C LEU A 667 -32.00 14.64 20.85
N LYS A 668 -33.01 15.43 21.12
CA LYS A 668 -33.04 16.31 22.31
C LYS A 668 -33.50 15.51 23.52
N SER A 669 -32.90 15.81 24.67
CA SER A 669 -33.38 15.27 25.94
C SER A 669 -34.86 15.55 26.13
N PRO A 670 -35.71 14.54 26.63
CA PRO A 670 -37.14 14.74 26.83
C PRO A 670 -37.40 15.96 27.69
N PRO A 671 -38.45 16.76 27.41
CA PRO A 671 -39.56 16.44 26.52
C PRO A 671 -39.66 17.35 25.26
N THR A 672 -38.60 17.68 24.61
CA THR A 672 -38.67 18.55 23.43
C THR A 672 -38.44 17.78 22.11
N ALA A 673 -39.19 18.21 21.06
CA ALA A 673 -39.17 17.56 19.74
C ALA A 673 -37.77 17.36 19.18
N ASP A 674 -37.54 16.26 18.48
CA ASP A 674 -36.33 15.99 17.71
C ASP A 674 -36.07 17.11 16.71
N THR A 675 -34.80 17.59 16.62
CA THR A 675 -34.43 18.56 15.62
C THR A 675 -33.66 17.81 14.54
N THR A 676 -34.21 17.82 13.34
CA THR A 676 -33.49 17.38 12.14
C THR A 676 -32.59 18.52 11.66
N ILE A 677 -31.28 18.26 11.52
CA ILE A 677 -30.34 19.17 10.89
C ILE A 677 -30.03 18.65 9.52
N ASP A 678 -30.20 19.50 8.51
CA ASP A 678 -29.90 19.16 7.12
C ASP A 678 -28.53 19.71 6.74
N TYR A 679 -27.58 18.82 6.41
CA TYR A 679 -26.25 19.15 5.92
C TYR A 679 -26.12 18.98 4.41
N SER A 680 -27.22 18.73 3.70
CA SER A 680 -27.24 18.56 2.24
C SER A 680 -26.64 19.80 1.54
N GLY A 681 -25.83 19.56 0.51
CA GLY A 681 -25.11 20.62 -0.21
C GLY A 681 -23.75 21.00 0.39
N ASN A 682 -23.47 20.66 1.66
CA ASN A 682 -22.19 20.95 2.29
C ASN A 682 -21.05 20.09 1.70
N PRO A 683 -19.81 20.61 1.64
CA PRO A 683 -18.61 19.80 1.42
C PRO A 683 -18.51 18.65 2.42
N VAL A 684 -18.07 17.48 1.95
CA VAL A 684 -17.87 16.30 2.82
C VAL A 684 -16.71 16.56 3.77
N ALA A 685 -16.98 16.40 5.06
CA ALA A 685 -15.96 16.57 6.09
C ALA A 685 -14.81 15.56 5.95
N GLY A 686 -13.58 15.99 6.26
CA GLY A 686 -12.37 15.19 6.17
C GLY A 686 -11.72 15.16 4.79
N VAL A 687 -12.20 15.96 3.84
CA VAL A 687 -11.67 16.02 2.47
C VAL A 687 -11.12 17.42 2.17
N ALA A 688 -9.84 17.49 1.83
CA ALA A 688 -9.23 18.71 1.33
C ALA A 688 -9.56 18.89 -0.16
N PRO A 689 -10.00 20.08 -0.61
CA PRO A 689 -10.28 20.34 -2.01
C PRO A 689 -9.07 20.14 -2.92
N TRP A 690 -7.90 20.60 -2.49
CA TRP A 690 -6.66 20.44 -3.23
C TRP A 690 -5.60 19.69 -2.40
N VAL A 691 -4.96 18.72 -3.04
CA VAL A 691 -3.75 18.07 -2.56
C VAL A 691 -2.76 18.03 -3.72
N ALA A 692 -1.56 18.56 -3.50
CA ALA A 692 -0.53 18.60 -4.53
C ALA A 692 0.82 18.18 -3.95
N ASN A 693 1.57 17.38 -4.72
CA ASN A 693 2.93 17.01 -4.39
C ASN A 693 3.81 17.22 -5.61
N ALA A 694 5.03 17.67 -5.38
CA ALA A 694 6.06 17.78 -6.40
C ALA A 694 7.41 17.40 -5.81
N GLY A 695 8.29 16.87 -6.61
CA GLY A 695 9.61 16.51 -6.15
C GLY A 695 10.58 16.21 -7.27
N ILE A 696 11.78 15.87 -6.88
CA ILE A 696 12.86 15.53 -7.80
C ILE A 696 13.72 14.41 -7.22
N ASP A 697 13.97 13.40 -8.04
CA ASP A 697 14.96 12.35 -7.77
C ASP A 697 16.21 12.63 -8.61
N ILE A 698 17.36 12.65 -7.98
CA ILE A 698 18.67 12.85 -8.60
C ILE A 698 19.54 11.65 -8.28
N LEU A 699 20.13 11.06 -9.32
CA LEU A 699 21.20 10.08 -9.19
C LEU A 699 22.45 10.68 -9.83
N ALA A 700 23.55 10.70 -9.08
CA ALA A 700 24.83 11.18 -9.54
C ALA A 700 25.86 10.05 -9.66
N ALA A 701 27.04 10.37 -10.13
CA ALA A 701 28.19 9.45 -10.17
C ALA A 701 28.49 8.92 -8.75
N ALA A 702 29.21 7.81 -8.67
CA ALA A 702 29.57 7.16 -7.42
C ALA A 702 28.37 6.77 -6.56
N GLY A 703 27.18 6.53 -7.18
CA GLY A 703 25.98 6.09 -6.48
C GLY A 703 25.37 7.13 -5.53
N ILE A 704 25.78 8.40 -5.62
CA ILE A 704 25.19 9.48 -4.81
C ILE A 704 23.78 9.75 -5.31
N TYR A 705 22.82 9.82 -4.42
CA TYR A 705 21.44 10.13 -4.75
C TYR A 705 20.87 11.20 -3.82
N ALA A 706 19.93 11.96 -4.34
CA ALA A 706 19.17 12.96 -3.57
C ALA A 706 17.69 12.91 -3.96
N ASN A 707 16.84 13.10 -2.96
CA ASN A 707 15.39 13.22 -3.14
C ASN A 707 14.91 14.48 -2.42
N VAL A 708 14.10 15.29 -3.07
CA VAL A 708 13.42 16.43 -2.46
C VAL A 708 11.94 16.33 -2.78
N VAL A 709 11.09 16.48 -1.79
CA VAL A 709 9.63 16.37 -1.92
C VAL A 709 8.98 17.58 -1.26
N TYR A 710 8.12 18.25 -2.00
CA TYR A 710 7.19 19.27 -1.52
C TYR A 710 5.78 18.67 -1.52
N SER A 711 5.04 18.85 -0.44
CA SER A 711 3.65 18.43 -0.30
C SER A 711 2.79 19.59 0.18
N TYR A 712 1.66 19.81 -0.46
CA TYR A 712 0.65 20.80 -0.09
C TYR A 712 -0.69 20.13 0.15
N LYS A 713 -1.36 20.49 1.24
CA LYS A 713 -2.73 20.09 1.53
C LYS A 713 -3.54 21.32 1.90
N ASP A 714 -4.67 21.48 1.23
CA ASP A 714 -5.59 22.61 1.44
C ASP A 714 -6.35 22.49 2.76
N ALA A 715 -6.94 23.58 3.19
CA ALA A 715 -7.87 23.61 4.30
C ALA A 715 -9.05 22.67 4.02
N MET A 716 -9.48 21.91 5.02
CA MET A 716 -10.61 21.00 4.89
C MET A 716 -11.57 21.15 6.06
N PRO A 717 -12.90 21.09 5.82
CA PRO A 717 -13.87 20.98 6.91
C PRO A 717 -13.70 19.63 7.61
N PHE A 718 -13.80 19.61 8.92
CA PHE A 718 -13.77 18.36 9.68
C PHE A 718 -15.03 18.12 10.52
N THR A 719 -16.01 19.02 10.41
CA THR A 719 -17.39 18.80 10.88
C THR A 719 -18.38 18.89 9.73
N SER A 720 -19.47 18.14 9.77
CA SER A 720 -20.46 18.07 8.69
C SER A 720 -21.22 19.38 8.45
N ASP A 721 -21.28 20.25 9.47
CA ASP A 721 -21.80 21.61 9.38
C ASP A 721 -20.81 22.59 8.72
N ASN A 722 -19.60 22.15 8.46
CA ASN A 722 -18.47 22.92 7.91
C ASN A 722 -18.05 24.15 8.74
N VAL A 723 -18.46 24.24 10.00
CA VAL A 723 -18.06 25.34 10.90
C VAL A 723 -16.58 25.22 11.26
N ASN A 724 -16.10 24.00 11.49
CA ASN A 724 -14.73 23.75 11.88
C ASN A 724 -13.91 23.28 10.68
N THR A 725 -12.85 24.04 10.39
CA THR A 725 -11.93 23.74 9.27
C THR A 725 -10.48 23.71 9.75
N THR A 726 -9.66 22.83 9.13
CA THR A 726 -8.21 22.87 9.32
C THR A 726 -7.61 24.05 8.58
N LYS A 727 -6.38 24.43 8.95
CA LYS A 727 -5.56 25.32 8.11
C LYS A 727 -4.92 24.51 6.96
N SER A 728 -4.68 25.16 5.82
CA SER A 728 -3.80 24.61 4.79
C SER A 728 -2.37 24.57 5.27
N TYR A 729 -1.58 23.63 4.76
CA TYR A 729 -0.17 23.52 5.10
C TYR A 729 0.66 22.97 3.96
N SER A 730 1.97 23.22 4.04
CA SER A 730 2.96 22.64 3.15
C SER A 730 4.13 22.07 3.91
N LEU A 731 4.68 20.96 3.40
CA LEU A 731 5.83 20.27 3.97
C LEU A 731 6.94 20.15 2.93
N TRP A 732 8.17 20.34 3.38
CA TRP A 732 9.38 20.08 2.61
C TRP A 732 10.18 18.96 3.27
N ASN A 733 10.50 17.92 2.53
CA ASN A 733 11.30 16.79 2.96
C ASN A 733 12.46 16.60 2.00
N ALA A 734 13.63 16.24 2.53
CA ALA A 734 14.81 15.95 1.72
C ALA A 734 15.59 14.77 2.27
N LYS A 735 16.22 14.02 1.37
CA LYS A 735 17.13 12.91 1.68
C LYS A 735 18.32 12.97 0.72
N LEU A 736 19.51 12.72 1.26
CA LEU A 736 20.76 12.57 0.54
C LEU A 736 21.41 11.27 0.96
N GLY A 737 21.89 10.48 0.03
CA GLY A 737 22.57 9.22 0.33
C GLY A 737 23.57 8.82 -0.73
N MET A 738 24.25 7.73 -0.44
CA MET A 738 25.24 7.13 -1.33
C MET A 738 25.14 5.60 -1.23
N GLN A 739 24.94 4.96 -2.36
CA GLN A 739 24.93 3.51 -2.50
C GLN A 739 26.17 3.05 -3.29
N GLN A 740 26.98 2.19 -2.68
CA GLN A 740 28.23 1.69 -3.25
C GLN A 740 28.41 0.19 -3.02
N SER A 741 29.02 -0.49 -3.99
CA SER A 741 29.60 -1.80 -3.75
C SER A 741 31.09 -1.62 -3.45
N LEU A 742 31.47 -1.92 -2.23
CA LEU A 742 32.87 -1.81 -1.78
C LEU A 742 33.72 -2.97 -2.34
N SER A 743 33.07 -4.10 -2.62
CA SER A 743 33.65 -5.26 -3.28
C SER A 743 32.57 -6.08 -3.96
N SER A 744 32.92 -7.22 -4.59
CA SER A 744 31.93 -8.18 -5.12
C SER A 744 30.97 -8.72 -4.04
N HIS A 745 31.40 -8.69 -2.78
CA HIS A 745 30.66 -9.25 -1.65
C HIS A 745 29.98 -8.20 -0.76
N PHE A 746 30.46 -6.95 -0.74
CA PHE A 746 29.93 -5.92 0.17
C PHE A 746 29.27 -4.78 -0.57
N THR A 747 28.01 -4.50 -0.23
CA THR A 747 27.34 -3.27 -0.63
C THR A 747 26.97 -2.46 0.61
N ILE A 748 27.07 -1.14 0.50
CA ILE A 748 26.68 -0.19 1.54
C ILE A 748 25.76 0.87 0.94
N ASP A 749 24.71 1.23 1.66
CA ASP A 749 23.87 2.38 1.40
C ASP A 749 23.79 3.23 2.67
N ALA A 750 24.34 4.42 2.64
CA ALA A 750 24.35 5.36 3.76
C ALA A 750 23.59 6.63 3.36
N PHE A 751 22.73 7.11 4.26
CA PHE A 751 21.90 8.27 3.99
C PHE A 751 21.62 9.11 5.22
N VAL A 752 21.30 10.37 4.97
CA VAL A 752 20.74 11.33 5.92
C VAL A 752 19.55 12.02 5.31
N GLY A 753 18.61 12.45 6.15
CA GLY A 753 17.43 13.15 5.67
C GLY A 753 16.82 14.05 6.72
N VAL A 754 15.90 14.87 6.27
CA VAL A 754 15.15 15.80 7.10
C VAL A 754 13.72 15.87 6.62
N ASN A 755 12.77 15.69 7.53
CA ASN A 755 11.34 15.87 7.31
C ASN A 755 10.89 17.18 7.93
N ASN A 756 9.89 17.81 7.30
CA ASN A 756 9.31 19.10 7.72
C ASN A 756 10.39 20.19 7.93
N ILE A 757 11.18 20.44 6.91
CA ILE A 757 12.32 21.39 6.92
C ILE A 757 11.87 22.79 7.39
N ALA A 758 10.69 23.24 6.97
CA ALA A 758 10.15 24.55 7.29
C ALA A 758 9.59 24.67 8.73
N GLY A 759 9.53 23.57 9.49
CA GLY A 759 8.95 23.56 10.84
C GLY A 759 7.45 23.91 10.85
N THR A 760 6.73 23.48 9.83
CA THR A 760 5.29 23.73 9.68
C THR A 760 4.50 22.90 10.69
N GLN A 761 3.54 23.53 11.37
CA GLN A 761 2.55 22.82 12.19
C GLN A 761 1.51 22.17 11.28
N TYR A 762 1.32 20.86 11.40
CA TYR A 762 0.36 20.10 10.60
C TYR A 762 -0.23 18.94 11.41
N PRO A 763 -1.46 18.49 11.11
CA PRO A 763 -2.02 17.30 11.72
C PRO A 763 -1.58 16.03 10.94
N LEU A 764 -1.15 14.99 11.67
CA LEU A 764 -1.04 13.63 11.12
C LEU A 764 -2.43 13.07 10.81
N MET A 765 -3.42 13.41 11.67
CA MET A 765 -4.78 12.96 11.52
C MET A 765 -5.72 14.00 12.12
N VAL A 766 -6.90 14.16 11.51
CA VAL A 766 -8.00 14.95 12.06
C VAL A 766 -9.23 14.05 12.14
N PHE A 767 -9.85 14.05 13.31
CA PHE A 767 -11.04 13.23 13.57
C PHE A 767 -12.30 13.96 13.14
N VAL A 768 -12.99 13.38 12.18
CA VAL A 768 -14.19 13.96 11.58
C VAL A 768 -15.36 13.84 12.54
N ASN A 769 -16.12 14.94 12.72
CA ASN A 769 -17.27 15.06 13.61
C ASN A 769 -16.97 14.73 15.09
N GLN A 770 -15.71 14.92 15.51
CA GLN A 770 -15.30 14.73 16.89
C GLN A 770 -14.85 16.09 17.47
N LEU A 771 -15.57 16.57 18.46
CA LEU A 771 -15.31 17.80 19.18
C LEU A 771 -15.41 17.56 20.70
N PRO A 772 -14.62 18.30 21.50
CA PRO A 772 -13.59 19.25 21.12
C PRO A 772 -12.25 18.63 20.70
N ASP A 773 -12.06 17.33 20.92
CA ASP A 773 -10.82 16.58 20.77
C ASP A 773 -10.69 16.05 19.33
N ALA A 774 -10.11 16.84 18.43
CA ALA A 774 -10.12 16.55 16.98
C ALA A 774 -8.75 16.31 16.36
N TYR A 775 -7.65 16.77 16.99
CA TYR A 775 -6.35 16.81 16.34
C TYR A 775 -5.37 15.77 16.89
N LEU A 776 -4.76 15.00 16.00
CA LEU A 776 -3.53 14.27 16.25
C LEU A 776 -2.39 15.02 15.52
N PRO A 777 -1.51 15.73 16.27
CA PRO A 777 -0.51 16.58 15.64
C PRO A 777 0.64 15.76 15.06
N GLY A 778 1.26 16.30 14.00
CA GLY A 778 2.57 15.87 13.51
C GLY A 778 3.71 16.65 14.17
N PRO A 779 4.96 16.17 14.08
CA PRO A 779 6.12 16.91 14.54
C PRO A 779 6.21 18.29 13.87
N TYR A 780 6.09 19.34 14.68
CA TYR A 780 6.04 20.75 14.19
C TYR A 780 7.42 21.38 14.00
N LYS A 781 8.49 20.66 14.30
CA LYS A 781 9.88 21.07 14.04
C LYS A 781 10.46 20.18 12.95
N ALA A 782 11.51 20.68 12.29
CA ALA A 782 12.32 19.85 11.43
C ALA A 782 12.83 18.63 12.22
N ASN A 783 12.66 17.44 11.64
CA ASN A 783 13.09 16.21 12.27
C ASN A 783 14.02 15.45 11.35
N TYR A 784 15.14 15.00 11.91
CA TYR A 784 16.27 14.43 11.18
C TYR A 784 16.28 12.92 11.32
N PHE A 785 16.80 12.26 10.30
CA PHE A 785 17.05 10.83 10.33
C PHE A 785 18.30 10.50 9.51
N GLY A 786 18.91 9.37 9.82
CA GLY A 786 20.03 8.85 9.06
C GLY A 786 20.13 7.36 9.26
N GLY A 787 20.70 6.67 8.30
CA GLY A 787 20.81 5.23 8.35
C GLY A 787 21.97 4.71 7.51
N VAL A 788 22.32 3.46 7.82
CA VAL A 788 23.32 2.70 7.08
C VAL A 788 22.77 1.28 6.89
N ASN A 789 22.75 0.85 5.65
CA ASN A 789 22.40 -0.51 5.25
C ASN A 789 23.65 -1.20 4.72
N VAL A 790 24.08 -2.29 5.32
CA VAL A 790 25.22 -3.09 4.89
C VAL A 790 24.73 -4.45 4.47
N ARG A 791 25.17 -4.92 3.32
CA ARG A 791 24.79 -6.21 2.75
C ARG A 791 26.01 -6.98 2.34
N TYR A 792 26.14 -8.20 2.82
CA TYR A 792 27.14 -9.17 2.39
C TYR A 792 26.50 -10.18 1.44
N ILE A 793 27.10 -10.33 0.26
CA ILE A 793 26.65 -11.25 -0.82
C ILE A 793 27.64 -12.40 -0.85
N PHE A 794 27.14 -13.64 -0.72
CA PHE A 794 27.95 -14.86 -0.74
C PHE A 794 28.42 -15.24 -2.14
#